data_311bf2496f4355ce98bc7a6d0b2ed895
#
_entry.id   311bf2496f4355ce98bc7a6d0b2ed895
#
_cell.length_a   1.000
_cell.length_b   1.000
_cell.length_c   1.000
_cell.angle_alpha   90.00
_cell.angle_beta   90.00
_cell.angle_gamma   90.00
#
_symmetry.space_group_name_H-M   'P 1'
#
loop_
_entity.id
_entity.type
_entity.pdbx_description
1 polymer ?
#
loop_
_entity_poly.entity_id
_entity_poly.type
_entity_poly.pdbx_seq_one_letter_code
_entity_poly.pdbx_strand_id
1 'polypeptide(L)'
;MEDTDIIGLKYNIRLFKATLMNTTLELVLVLLASVVGVVALARKLHLPPMLGYLLVGIVIGPHALGWIPESEGTSHLAEFGVVFLMFSIGLEFSLQRLMAMRRIVFGLGGAQVVLTVLAAVAIFMLIGAGWKTGIVLGGALAMSSTAIVIKLVAERMEMESAHGREIVGILLFQDLAVVPLLIILPALSQHPEELAQHLLWAALKAAVVLGVLLFFGQRVMRAWFHTIALRRSRELFMLNVLLITLGLAWLTNLAGLSLALGAFLAGMLISETEYRHQVEEDIKPFRDVLLGLFFVTIGMLLDLRVVADHFWLVLGLLAGPLLFKFLLIAALSRGLGGSPGTALRTGLGLAQAGEFGFVILSTVSGVSLVPEQWMQPILAAMLLSMLIAPLLIHYSNAVALRFARSEWMTRSLELHRIAAQSITVEKHVVICGYGRTGQNLARLLEQEGIGYVALDLDPERVAAAAAAGDSVVYGDSARSETLVAAGLTRASALVISFHDTPASLKIIHHAQQIIPSLPVIVRTRDDADMDRLQQAGAAEVVPDTFESSLMLGTHALVLMGVPLKRVVRRIRDIRNKRYELLRGFFHGEGDEANDLDEAGQAHLHSVTLSVASRATGLTLGELALEALGVQVVAVRHGRDRIAPPPLTMCLASGDVVVVLGKPEQVAAAEIRIQTG
;
A
#
# COMPACT_ATOMS: atom_id res chain seq x y z
N MET A 1 22.26 -56.82 7.21
CA MET A 1 23.35 -55.81 7.32
C MET A 1 22.81 -54.36 7.40
N GLU A 2 21.58 -54.10 6.94
CA GLU A 2 20.97 -52.75 6.98
C GLU A 2 20.41 -52.34 8.35
N ASP A 3 19.99 -53.29 9.19
CA ASP A 3 19.41 -52.92 10.51
C ASP A 3 20.45 -52.47 11.56
N THR A 4 21.71 -52.90 11.41
CA THR A 4 22.81 -52.56 12.35
C THR A 4 23.30 -51.13 12.14
N ASP A 5 23.26 -50.62 10.88
CA ASP A 5 23.69 -49.25 10.58
C ASP A 5 22.64 -48.21 11.02
N ILE A 6 21.37 -48.51 10.97
CA ILE A 6 20.28 -47.65 11.45
C ILE A 6 20.28 -47.57 12.98
N ILE A 7 20.58 -48.67 13.66
CA ILE A 7 20.71 -48.69 15.13
C ILE A 7 21.96 -47.95 15.59
N GLY A 8 23.09 -48.08 14.87
CA GLY A 8 24.30 -47.31 15.12
C GLY A 8 24.14 -45.82 14.90
N LEU A 9 23.40 -45.43 13.86
CA LEU A 9 23.07 -44.01 13.57
C LEU A 9 22.14 -43.42 14.64
N LYS A 10 21.13 -44.19 15.07
CA LYS A 10 20.23 -43.79 16.17
C LYS A 10 20.98 -43.69 17.51
N TYR A 11 21.94 -44.55 17.75
CA TYR A 11 22.74 -44.55 18.97
C TYR A 11 23.73 -43.38 18.98
N ASN A 12 24.40 -43.10 17.87
CA ASN A 12 25.26 -41.93 17.71
C ASN A 12 24.49 -40.60 17.78
N ILE A 13 23.28 -40.54 17.21
CA ILE A 13 22.40 -39.38 17.32
C ILE A 13 21.96 -39.19 18.77
N ARG A 14 21.65 -40.24 19.53
CA ARG A 14 21.33 -40.17 20.96
C ARG A 14 22.52 -39.75 21.85
N LEU A 15 23.72 -40.26 21.56
CA LEU A 15 24.95 -39.86 22.23
C LEU A 15 25.32 -38.39 21.92
N PHE A 16 25.19 -37.96 20.68
CA PHE A 16 25.35 -36.58 20.26
C PHE A 16 24.33 -35.65 20.96
N LYS A 17 23.09 -36.18 21.13
CA LYS A 17 22.04 -35.51 21.91
C LYS A 17 22.40 -35.31 23.40
N ALA A 18 22.94 -36.35 24.04
CA ALA A 18 23.28 -36.29 25.45
C ALA A 18 24.47 -35.40 25.77
N THR A 19 25.32 -35.12 24.76
CA THR A 19 26.55 -34.33 24.93
C THR A 19 26.37 -32.87 24.54
N LEU A 20 25.44 -32.53 23.63
CA LEU A 20 25.27 -31.19 23.08
C LEU A 20 24.11 -30.36 23.68
N MET A 21 23.26 -30.92 24.54
CA MET A 21 22.03 -30.26 24.95
C MET A 21 21.83 -30.13 26.46
N ASN A 22 22.90 -29.74 27.18
CA ASN A 22 22.82 -29.52 28.62
C ASN A 22 22.63 -28.05 29.03
N THR A 23 22.68 -27.09 28.11
CA THR A 23 22.53 -25.68 28.46
C THR A 23 21.47 -24.98 27.59
N THR A 24 20.77 -24.02 28.21
CA THR A 24 19.78 -23.17 27.52
C THR A 24 20.38 -22.46 26.28
N LEU A 25 21.68 -22.17 26.33
CA LEU A 25 22.40 -21.51 25.22
C LEU A 25 22.48 -22.41 23.98
N GLU A 26 22.74 -23.71 24.16
CA GLU A 26 22.84 -24.67 23.08
C GLU A 26 21.49 -24.87 22.37
N LEU A 27 20.39 -24.92 23.12
CA LEU A 27 19.04 -24.94 22.59
C LEU A 27 18.74 -23.70 21.72
N VAL A 28 19.09 -22.52 22.21
CA VAL A 28 18.92 -21.26 21.47
C VAL A 28 19.77 -21.24 20.19
N LEU A 29 21.02 -21.71 20.25
CA LEU A 29 21.89 -21.77 19.06
C LEU A 29 21.37 -22.74 18.00
N VAL A 30 20.90 -23.94 18.39
CA VAL A 30 20.30 -24.90 17.45
C VAL A 30 19.05 -24.32 16.79
N LEU A 31 18.20 -23.67 17.57
CA LEU A 31 16.99 -23.02 17.10
C LEU A 31 17.35 -21.91 16.10
N LEU A 32 18.25 -21.00 16.46
CA LEU A 32 18.68 -19.89 15.59
C LEU A 32 19.34 -20.40 14.30
N ALA A 33 20.24 -21.37 14.40
CA ALA A 33 20.92 -21.94 13.22
C ALA A 33 19.92 -22.61 12.26
N SER A 34 18.97 -23.38 12.80
CA SER A 34 17.91 -24.01 12.02
C SER A 34 17.00 -22.98 11.36
N VAL A 35 16.59 -21.94 12.10
CA VAL A 35 15.76 -20.85 11.61
C VAL A 35 16.48 -20.10 10.49
N VAL A 36 17.73 -19.68 10.70
CA VAL A 36 18.50 -18.95 9.68
C VAL A 36 18.66 -19.79 8.42
N GLY A 37 19.04 -21.06 8.55
CA GLY A 37 19.22 -21.97 7.40
C GLY A 37 17.94 -22.13 6.58
N VAL A 38 16.82 -22.43 7.23
CA VAL A 38 15.54 -22.68 6.53
C VAL A 38 14.91 -21.39 6.01
N VAL A 39 15.01 -20.27 6.73
CA VAL A 39 14.52 -18.98 6.22
C VAL A 39 15.33 -18.52 5.02
N ALA A 40 16.65 -18.74 5.01
CA ALA A 40 17.49 -18.45 3.84
C ALA A 40 17.06 -19.33 2.63
N LEU A 41 16.76 -20.60 2.87
CA LEU A 41 16.25 -21.51 1.84
C LEU A 41 14.84 -21.09 1.36
N ALA A 42 13.93 -20.78 2.28
CA ALA A 42 12.58 -20.32 1.96
C ALA A 42 12.59 -19.06 1.09
N ARG A 43 13.47 -18.09 1.41
CA ARG A 43 13.68 -16.88 0.58
C ARG A 43 14.17 -17.22 -0.82
N LYS A 44 15.09 -18.18 -0.95
CA LYS A 44 15.58 -18.64 -2.27
C LYS A 44 14.47 -19.31 -3.08
N LEU A 45 13.53 -19.97 -2.41
CA LEU A 45 12.34 -20.61 -3.01
C LEU A 45 11.16 -19.65 -3.18
N HIS A 46 11.30 -18.35 -2.88
CA HIS A 46 10.24 -17.34 -2.89
C HIS A 46 9.04 -17.70 -2.00
N LEU A 47 9.27 -18.48 -0.94
CA LEU A 47 8.24 -18.81 0.05
C LEU A 47 8.18 -17.75 1.17
N PRO A 48 6.99 -17.49 1.74
CA PRO A 48 6.89 -16.64 2.92
C PRO A 48 7.72 -17.21 4.09
N PRO A 49 8.47 -16.37 4.84
CA PRO A 49 9.32 -16.83 5.95
C PRO A 49 8.57 -17.63 7.03
N MET A 50 7.29 -17.33 7.26
CA MET A 50 6.43 -18.03 8.21
C MET A 50 6.33 -19.53 7.94
N LEU A 51 6.24 -19.92 6.67
CA LEU A 51 6.24 -21.34 6.28
C LEU A 51 7.58 -21.99 6.59
N GLY A 52 8.68 -21.26 6.44
CA GLY A 52 10.01 -21.72 6.85
C GLY A 52 10.08 -21.99 8.36
N TYR A 53 9.57 -21.09 9.19
CA TYR A 53 9.52 -21.28 10.64
C TYR A 53 8.70 -22.51 11.05
N LEU A 54 7.52 -22.70 10.49
CA LEU A 54 6.69 -23.89 10.72
C LEU A 54 7.44 -25.18 10.36
N LEU A 55 8.08 -25.22 9.18
CA LEU A 55 8.85 -26.39 8.72
C LEU A 55 10.03 -26.67 9.65
N VAL A 56 10.75 -25.63 10.11
CA VAL A 56 11.80 -25.79 11.13
C VAL A 56 11.23 -26.48 12.36
N GLY A 57 10.12 -25.96 12.91
CA GLY A 57 9.48 -26.52 14.08
C GLY A 57 9.12 -27.99 13.93
N ILE A 58 8.55 -28.38 12.79
CA ILE A 58 8.22 -29.78 12.47
C ILE A 58 9.49 -30.65 12.52
N VAL A 59 10.57 -30.19 11.87
CA VAL A 59 11.80 -30.98 11.71
C VAL A 59 12.56 -31.13 13.04
N ILE A 60 12.77 -30.02 13.78
CA ILE A 60 13.56 -30.02 15.03
C ILE A 60 12.75 -30.41 16.26
N GLY A 61 11.42 -30.42 16.14
CA GLY A 61 10.48 -30.71 17.22
C GLY A 61 10.57 -32.12 17.79
N PRO A 62 9.88 -32.35 18.93
CA PRO A 62 9.94 -33.63 19.68
C PRO A 62 9.44 -34.81 18.87
N HIS A 63 8.54 -34.58 17.90
CA HIS A 63 7.88 -35.61 17.12
C HIS A 63 8.63 -36.02 15.84
N ALA A 64 9.76 -35.32 15.50
CA ALA A 64 10.61 -35.65 14.36
C ALA A 64 12.05 -35.94 14.81
N LEU A 65 13.01 -34.99 14.65
CA LEU A 65 14.40 -35.15 15.09
C LEU A 65 14.53 -35.10 16.62
N GLY A 66 13.57 -34.45 17.30
CA GLY A 66 13.53 -34.26 18.75
C GLY A 66 14.78 -33.52 19.29
N TRP A 67 15.32 -32.58 18.55
CA TRP A 67 16.45 -31.76 19.01
C TRP A 67 16.03 -30.79 20.10
N ILE A 68 14.80 -30.30 20.06
CA ILE A 68 14.23 -29.43 21.07
C ILE A 68 13.10 -30.19 21.80
N PRO A 69 13.24 -30.45 23.11
CA PRO A 69 12.18 -31.09 23.89
C PRO A 69 11.04 -30.10 24.14
N GLU A 70 9.85 -30.61 24.32
CA GLU A 70 8.73 -29.83 24.85
C GLU A 70 9.01 -29.46 26.30
N SER A 71 9.04 -28.18 26.61
CA SER A 71 9.34 -27.65 27.93
C SER A 71 8.46 -26.44 28.23
N GLU A 72 8.24 -26.15 29.54
CA GLU A 72 7.52 -24.93 29.95
C GLU A 72 8.15 -23.67 29.36
N GLY A 73 9.48 -23.63 29.20
CA GLY A 73 10.19 -22.51 28.61
C GLY A 73 9.86 -22.28 27.13
N THR A 74 9.67 -23.34 26.35
CA THR A 74 9.25 -23.22 24.93
C THR A 74 7.81 -22.75 24.82
N SER A 75 6.93 -23.20 25.72
CA SER A 75 5.53 -22.74 25.77
C SER A 75 5.42 -21.28 26.13
N HIS A 76 6.18 -20.79 27.11
CA HIS A 76 6.21 -19.37 27.46
C HIS A 76 6.76 -18.48 26.33
N LEU A 77 7.79 -18.95 25.61
CA LEU A 77 8.29 -18.24 24.43
C LEU A 77 7.22 -18.11 23.33
N ALA A 78 6.41 -19.15 23.14
CA ALA A 78 5.28 -19.11 22.20
C ALA A 78 4.23 -18.09 22.64
N GLU A 79 3.91 -18.00 23.94
CA GLU A 79 2.96 -17.00 24.47
C GLU A 79 3.45 -15.58 24.21
N PHE A 80 4.73 -15.28 24.39
CA PHE A 80 5.30 -13.99 24.00
C PHE A 80 5.17 -13.72 22.50
N GLY A 81 5.38 -14.74 21.66
CA GLY A 81 5.16 -14.63 20.22
C GLY A 81 3.73 -14.25 19.89
N VAL A 82 2.73 -14.85 20.56
CA VAL A 82 1.30 -14.50 20.41
C VAL A 82 1.04 -13.06 20.86
N VAL A 83 1.60 -12.63 21.98
CA VAL A 83 1.45 -11.25 22.49
C VAL A 83 1.95 -10.24 21.46
N PHE A 84 3.14 -10.44 20.89
CA PHE A 84 3.67 -9.51 19.89
C PHE A 84 2.98 -9.61 18.52
N LEU A 85 2.48 -10.78 18.14
CA LEU A 85 1.62 -10.93 16.97
C LEU A 85 0.35 -10.09 17.14
N MET A 86 -0.36 -10.25 18.26
CA MET A 86 -1.59 -9.53 18.56
C MET A 86 -1.36 -8.02 18.65
N PHE A 87 -0.26 -7.61 19.26
CA PHE A 87 0.16 -6.21 19.32
C PHE A 87 0.34 -5.63 17.91
N SER A 88 1.05 -6.33 17.03
CA SER A 88 1.29 -5.88 15.65
C SER A 88 -0.01 -5.69 14.88
N ILE A 89 -0.94 -6.63 15.02
CA ILE A 89 -2.26 -6.55 14.36
C ILE A 89 -3.07 -5.39 14.91
N GLY A 90 -3.04 -5.20 16.25
CA GLY A 90 -3.63 -4.02 16.86
C GLY A 90 -3.05 -2.71 16.33
N LEU A 91 -1.73 -2.67 16.08
CA LEU A 91 -1.05 -1.50 15.53
C LEU A 91 -1.40 -1.23 14.05
N GLU A 92 -1.64 -2.27 13.28
CA GLU A 92 -2.09 -2.17 11.88
C GLU A 92 -3.57 -1.78 11.77
N PHE A 93 -4.34 -1.93 12.86
CA PHE A 93 -5.76 -1.60 12.88
C PHE A 93 -5.98 -0.09 12.67
N SER A 94 -6.85 0.26 11.73
CA SER A 94 -7.24 1.64 11.44
C SER A 94 -8.75 1.76 11.36
N LEU A 95 -9.33 2.49 12.29
CA LEU A 95 -10.77 2.74 12.33
C LEU A 95 -11.26 3.47 11.07
N GLN A 96 -10.46 4.39 10.53
CA GLN A 96 -10.79 5.11 9.30
C GLN A 96 -10.89 4.16 8.10
N ARG A 97 -9.95 3.23 7.96
CA ARG A 97 -9.95 2.22 6.89
C ARG A 97 -11.13 1.25 7.03
N LEU A 98 -11.41 0.81 8.24
CA LEU A 98 -12.54 -0.04 8.56
C LEU A 98 -13.88 0.64 8.20
N MET A 99 -14.05 1.91 8.56
CA MET A 99 -15.27 2.67 8.25
C MET A 99 -15.42 2.94 6.75
N ALA A 100 -14.33 3.20 6.04
CA ALA A 100 -14.35 3.37 4.59
C ALA A 100 -14.81 2.09 3.86
N MET A 101 -14.47 0.92 4.39
CA MET A 101 -14.78 -0.39 3.81
C MET A 101 -15.92 -1.12 4.54
N ARG A 102 -16.72 -0.46 5.40
CA ARG A 102 -17.69 -1.06 6.33
C ARG A 102 -18.64 -2.08 5.69
N ARG A 103 -19.08 -1.85 4.44
CA ARG A 103 -19.98 -2.77 3.73
C ARG A 103 -19.33 -4.12 3.42
N ILE A 104 -18.05 -4.10 3.04
CA ILE A 104 -17.29 -5.32 2.76
C ILE A 104 -16.92 -5.99 4.08
N VAL A 105 -16.40 -5.22 5.03
CA VAL A 105 -15.94 -5.72 6.33
C VAL A 105 -17.09 -6.41 7.08
N PHE A 106 -18.16 -5.68 7.40
CA PHE A 106 -19.25 -6.24 8.19
C PHE A 106 -20.24 -7.07 7.38
N GLY A 107 -20.42 -6.78 6.08
CA GLY A 107 -21.30 -7.56 5.20
C GLY A 107 -20.65 -8.87 4.78
N LEU A 108 -19.57 -8.80 3.98
CA LEU A 108 -18.93 -9.96 3.40
C LEU A 108 -18.10 -10.72 4.45
N GLY A 109 -17.24 -10.01 5.20
CA GLY A 109 -16.40 -10.61 6.24
C GLY A 109 -17.24 -11.16 7.39
N GLY A 110 -18.22 -10.38 7.89
CA GLY A 110 -19.11 -10.82 8.97
C GLY A 110 -19.91 -12.06 8.59
N ALA A 111 -20.52 -12.06 7.41
CA ALA A 111 -21.27 -13.23 6.92
C ALA A 111 -20.37 -14.46 6.77
N GLN A 112 -19.14 -14.29 6.25
CA GLN A 112 -18.19 -15.38 6.10
C GLN A 112 -17.84 -16.04 7.44
N VAL A 113 -17.46 -15.26 8.45
CA VAL A 113 -17.08 -15.80 9.77
C VAL A 113 -18.27 -16.48 10.44
N VAL A 114 -19.42 -15.79 10.52
CA VAL A 114 -20.61 -16.33 11.17
C VAL A 114 -21.08 -17.63 10.51
N LEU A 115 -21.19 -17.65 9.18
CA LEU A 115 -21.65 -18.84 8.46
C LEU A 115 -20.65 -19.99 8.55
N THR A 116 -19.33 -19.71 8.60
CA THR A 116 -18.31 -20.75 8.80
C THR A 116 -18.43 -21.36 10.20
N VAL A 117 -18.58 -20.52 11.22
CA VAL A 117 -18.78 -21.02 12.60
C VAL A 117 -20.07 -21.82 12.73
N LEU A 118 -21.18 -21.33 12.19
CA LEU A 118 -22.46 -22.06 12.21
C LEU A 118 -22.40 -23.40 11.49
N ALA A 119 -21.74 -23.45 10.33
CA ALA A 119 -21.56 -24.70 9.60
C ALA A 119 -20.70 -25.69 10.39
N ALA A 120 -19.62 -25.23 11.02
CA ALA A 120 -18.79 -26.07 11.89
C ALA A 120 -19.60 -26.57 13.11
N VAL A 121 -20.36 -25.72 13.78
CA VAL A 121 -21.26 -26.14 14.89
C VAL A 121 -22.22 -27.21 14.42
N ALA A 122 -22.88 -27.03 13.28
CA ALA A 122 -23.80 -28.03 12.74
C ALA A 122 -23.10 -29.36 12.45
N ILE A 123 -21.93 -29.35 11.81
CA ILE A 123 -21.14 -30.55 11.50
C ILE A 123 -20.72 -31.27 12.79
N PHE A 124 -20.13 -30.54 13.76
CA PHE A 124 -19.61 -31.15 14.99
C PHE A 124 -20.75 -31.62 15.93
N MET A 125 -21.93 -31.03 15.86
CA MET A 125 -23.13 -31.57 16.50
C MET A 125 -23.59 -32.88 15.84
N LEU A 126 -23.62 -32.97 14.52
CA LEU A 126 -24.01 -34.17 13.78
C LEU A 126 -23.10 -35.36 14.04
N ILE A 127 -21.81 -35.12 14.19
CA ILE A 127 -20.82 -36.20 14.50
C ILE A 127 -20.70 -36.48 16.01
N GLY A 128 -21.51 -35.82 16.86
CA GLY A 128 -21.56 -36.07 18.31
C GLY A 128 -20.43 -35.44 19.11
N ALA A 129 -19.61 -34.57 18.53
CA ALA A 129 -18.51 -33.87 19.24
C ALA A 129 -18.97 -32.66 20.02
N GLY A 130 -20.22 -32.22 19.84
CA GLY A 130 -20.85 -31.14 20.59
C GLY A 130 -20.64 -29.74 20.01
N TRP A 131 -21.56 -28.83 20.36
CA TRP A 131 -21.57 -27.46 19.81
C TRP A 131 -20.39 -26.58 20.30
N LYS A 132 -19.87 -26.81 21.51
CA LYS A 132 -18.71 -26.08 22.04
C LYS A 132 -17.48 -26.34 21.18
N THR A 133 -17.21 -27.60 20.85
CA THR A 133 -16.14 -28.00 19.90
C THR A 133 -16.34 -27.35 18.55
N GLY A 134 -17.59 -27.31 18.06
CA GLY A 134 -17.96 -26.63 16.81
C GLY A 134 -17.64 -25.15 16.78
N ILE A 135 -17.87 -24.42 17.88
CA ILE A 135 -17.52 -22.98 17.99
C ILE A 135 -16.01 -22.79 17.95
N VAL A 136 -15.25 -23.58 18.74
CA VAL A 136 -13.77 -23.48 18.78
C VAL A 136 -13.17 -23.74 17.41
N LEU A 137 -13.53 -24.89 16.82
CA LEU A 137 -12.95 -25.30 15.55
C LEU A 137 -13.48 -24.46 14.38
N GLY A 138 -14.75 -24.05 14.44
CA GLY A 138 -15.34 -23.13 13.47
C GLY A 138 -14.68 -21.75 13.53
N GLY A 139 -14.41 -21.23 14.71
CA GLY A 139 -13.67 -19.99 14.90
C GLY A 139 -12.24 -20.07 14.35
N ALA A 140 -11.53 -21.17 14.66
CA ALA A 140 -10.17 -21.39 14.15
C ALA A 140 -10.12 -21.53 12.61
N LEU A 141 -11.04 -22.29 12.03
CA LEU A 141 -11.12 -22.52 10.59
C LEU A 141 -11.71 -21.34 9.81
N ALA A 142 -12.48 -20.46 10.45
CA ALA A 142 -12.99 -19.26 9.82
C ALA A 142 -11.89 -18.25 9.47
N MET A 143 -10.81 -18.23 10.25
CA MET A 143 -9.67 -17.32 10.04
C MET A 143 -8.87 -17.73 8.80
N SER A 144 -8.32 -16.74 8.10
CA SER A 144 -7.37 -16.92 6.98
C SER A 144 -6.07 -16.18 7.30
N SER A 145 -4.96 -16.59 6.70
CA SER A 145 -3.67 -15.98 6.99
C SER A 145 -3.56 -14.58 6.39
N THR A 146 -3.64 -13.57 7.24
CA THR A 146 -3.50 -12.15 6.85
C THR A 146 -2.12 -11.89 6.27
N ALA A 147 -1.06 -12.37 6.93
CA ALA A 147 0.31 -12.11 6.53
C ALA A 147 0.69 -12.76 5.17
N ILE A 148 0.26 -13.99 4.91
CA ILE A 148 0.54 -14.68 3.63
C ILE A 148 -0.25 -14.02 2.50
N VAL A 149 -1.54 -13.79 2.70
CA VAL A 149 -2.43 -13.31 1.65
C VAL A 149 -2.12 -11.86 1.27
N ILE A 150 -2.01 -10.96 2.24
CA ILE A 150 -1.69 -9.54 1.98
C ILE A 150 -0.35 -9.42 1.27
N LYS A 151 0.67 -10.17 1.71
CA LYS A 151 1.98 -10.15 1.07
C LYS A 151 1.90 -10.56 -0.40
N LEU A 152 1.25 -11.69 -0.71
CA LEU A 152 1.14 -12.20 -2.08
C LEU A 152 0.29 -11.30 -2.99
N VAL A 153 -0.80 -10.71 -2.46
CA VAL A 153 -1.64 -9.76 -3.21
C VAL A 153 -0.90 -8.44 -3.44
N ALA A 154 -0.11 -7.99 -2.45
CA ALA A 154 0.73 -6.78 -2.58
C ALA A 154 1.88 -6.98 -3.58
N GLU A 155 2.58 -8.12 -3.57
CA GLU A 155 3.62 -8.46 -4.55
C GLU A 155 3.09 -8.47 -5.99
N ARG A 156 1.79 -8.76 -6.17
CA ARG A 156 1.11 -8.72 -7.46
C ARG A 156 0.51 -7.35 -7.79
N MET A 157 0.67 -6.37 -6.90
CA MET A 157 0.04 -5.06 -7.02
C MET A 157 -1.49 -5.12 -7.21
N GLU A 158 -2.15 -6.12 -6.59
CA GLU A 158 -3.60 -6.36 -6.73
C GLU A 158 -4.40 -5.86 -5.51
N MET A 159 -3.79 -5.14 -4.56
CA MET A 159 -4.44 -4.65 -3.32
C MET A 159 -5.67 -3.76 -3.60
N GLU A 160 -5.58 -2.89 -4.59
CA GLU A 160 -6.66 -1.96 -4.96
C GLU A 160 -7.62 -2.55 -6.01
N SER A 161 -7.40 -3.78 -6.47
CA SER A 161 -8.32 -4.48 -7.36
C SER A 161 -9.64 -4.82 -6.64
N ALA A 162 -10.70 -5.13 -7.37
CA ALA A 162 -12.00 -5.48 -6.78
C ALA A 162 -11.88 -6.66 -5.80
N HIS A 163 -11.18 -7.74 -6.20
CA HIS A 163 -10.93 -8.88 -5.31
C HIS A 163 -9.93 -8.57 -4.19
N GLY A 164 -8.93 -7.72 -4.43
CA GLY A 164 -7.98 -7.28 -3.39
C GLY A 164 -8.69 -6.53 -2.26
N ARG A 165 -9.59 -5.61 -2.58
CA ARG A 165 -10.41 -4.89 -1.59
C ARG A 165 -11.35 -5.84 -0.82
N GLU A 166 -11.98 -6.81 -1.49
CA GLU A 166 -12.79 -7.83 -0.79
C GLU A 166 -11.94 -8.66 0.16
N ILE A 167 -10.77 -9.14 -0.28
CA ILE A 167 -9.80 -9.89 0.53
C ILE A 167 -9.42 -9.09 1.78
N VAL A 168 -8.95 -7.84 1.61
CA VAL A 168 -8.56 -6.97 2.72
C VAL A 168 -9.74 -6.73 3.68
N GLY A 169 -10.94 -6.49 3.15
CA GLY A 169 -12.12 -6.28 3.99
C GLY A 169 -12.52 -7.50 4.81
N ILE A 170 -12.45 -8.71 4.24
CA ILE A 170 -12.73 -9.96 4.97
C ILE A 170 -11.66 -10.17 6.05
N LEU A 171 -10.37 -10.01 5.71
CA LEU A 171 -9.27 -10.17 6.68
C LEU A 171 -9.40 -9.19 7.84
N LEU A 172 -9.72 -7.91 7.58
CA LEU A 172 -9.97 -6.92 8.63
C LEU A 172 -11.12 -7.33 9.57
N PHE A 173 -12.18 -7.96 9.04
CA PHE A 173 -13.23 -8.49 9.91
C PHE A 173 -12.77 -9.70 10.69
N GLN A 174 -12.02 -10.62 10.10
CA GLN A 174 -11.48 -11.79 10.77
C GLN A 174 -10.57 -11.37 11.94
N ASP A 175 -9.68 -10.40 11.72
CA ASP A 175 -8.80 -9.85 12.77
C ASP A 175 -9.62 -9.24 13.93
N LEU A 176 -10.72 -8.56 13.61
CA LEU A 176 -11.64 -8.02 14.62
C LEU A 176 -12.41 -9.12 15.35
N ALA A 177 -12.83 -10.19 14.65
CA ALA A 177 -13.62 -11.29 15.18
C ALA A 177 -12.82 -12.21 16.15
N VAL A 178 -11.49 -12.22 16.03
CA VAL A 178 -10.62 -12.95 16.97
C VAL A 178 -10.83 -12.45 18.39
N VAL A 179 -11.04 -11.14 18.58
CA VAL A 179 -11.20 -10.52 19.92
C VAL A 179 -12.38 -11.10 20.69
N PRO A 180 -13.63 -11.08 20.19
CA PRO A 180 -14.75 -11.72 20.90
C PRO A 180 -14.57 -13.24 21.05
N LEU A 181 -13.93 -13.91 20.09
CA LEU A 181 -13.64 -15.34 20.22
C LEU A 181 -12.70 -15.61 21.40
N LEU A 182 -11.60 -14.88 21.55
CA LEU A 182 -10.67 -15.02 22.68
C LEU A 182 -11.29 -14.70 24.04
N ILE A 183 -12.39 -13.94 24.09
CA ILE A 183 -13.15 -13.65 25.29
C ILE A 183 -14.14 -14.79 25.62
N ILE A 184 -14.83 -15.28 24.59
CA ILE A 184 -15.90 -16.27 24.74
C ILE A 184 -15.36 -17.67 24.99
N LEU A 185 -14.26 -18.06 24.33
CA LEU A 185 -13.76 -19.45 24.37
C LEU A 185 -13.38 -19.93 25.77
N PRO A 186 -12.63 -19.17 26.61
CA PRO A 186 -12.37 -19.58 27.98
C PRO A 186 -13.64 -19.71 28.83
N ALA A 187 -14.65 -18.86 28.59
CA ALA A 187 -15.92 -18.93 29.31
C ALA A 187 -16.75 -20.18 28.96
N LEU A 188 -16.59 -20.73 27.75
CA LEU A 188 -17.26 -21.96 27.33
C LEU A 188 -16.81 -23.23 28.12
N SER A 189 -15.66 -23.16 28.77
CA SER A 189 -15.13 -24.29 29.56
C SER A 189 -15.88 -24.51 30.88
N GLN A 190 -16.63 -23.52 31.36
CA GLN A 190 -17.34 -23.56 32.62
C GLN A 190 -18.58 -24.48 32.57
N HIS A 191 -19.11 -24.83 33.78
CA HIS A 191 -20.26 -25.72 33.90
C HIS A 191 -21.51 -25.18 33.17
N PRO A 192 -22.34 -26.07 32.56
CA PRO A 192 -23.48 -25.66 31.73
C PRO A 192 -24.52 -24.83 32.47
N GLU A 193 -24.72 -25.06 33.76
CA GLU A 193 -25.75 -24.39 34.56
C GLU A 193 -25.42 -22.89 34.82
N GLU A 194 -24.15 -22.54 34.81
CA GLU A 194 -23.67 -21.17 35.05
C GLU A 194 -23.15 -20.48 33.76
N LEU A 195 -23.20 -21.19 32.61
CA LEU A 195 -22.61 -20.73 31.35
C LEU A 195 -23.14 -19.36 30.93
N ALA A 196 -24.46 -19.15 30.99
CA ALA A 196 -25.08 -17.87 30.60
C ALA A 196 -24.59 -16.71 31.50
N GLN A 197 -24.47 -16.97 32.82
CA GLN A 197 -23.98 -15.99 33.80
C GLN A 197 -22.50 -15.69 33.55
N HIS A 198 -21.67 -16.71 33.33
CA HIS A 198 -20.24 -16.54 33.04
C HIS A 198 -20.00 -15.80 31.72
N LEU A 199 -20.75 -16.13 30.68
CA LEU A 199 -20.68 -15.39 29.40
C LEU A 199 -21.11 -13.93 29.57
N LEU A 200 -22.16 -13.66 30.31
CA LEU A 200 -22.60 -12.30 30.60
C LEU A 200 -21.54 -11.53 31.39
N TRP A 201 -20.96 -12.13 32.42
CA TRP A 201 -19.88 -11.53 33.21
C TRP A 201 -18.60 -11.32 32.38
N ALA A 202 -18.21 -12.27 31.54
CA ALA A 202 -17.07 -12.13 30.64
C ALA A 202 -17.31 -10.98 29.64
N ALA A 203 -18.50 -10.93 29.04
CA ALA A 203 -18.88 -9.85 28.14
C ALA A 203 -18.94 -8.49 28.84
N LEU A 204 -19.48 -8.42 30.07
CA LEU A 204 -19.52 -7.20 30.87
C LEU A 204 -18.11 -6.72 31.26
N LYS A 205 -17.25 -7.62 31.74
CA LYS A 205 -15.85 -7.32 32.06
C LYS A 205 -15.11 -6.81 30.82
N ALA A 206 -15.26 -7.51 29.69
CA ALA A 206 -14.66 -7.10 28.44
C ALA A 206 -15.17 -5.72 27.99
N ALA A 207 -16.49 -5.48 28.07
CA ALA A 207 -17.08 -4.18 27.69
C ALA A 207 -16.56 -3.05 28.59
N VAL A 208 -16.42 -3.29 29.90
CA VAL A 208 -15.87 -2.30 30.84
C VAL A 208 -14.39 -2.04 30.56
N VAL A 209 -13.58 -3.10 30.43
CA VAL A 209 -12.14 -2.97 30.13
C VAL A 209 -11.93 -2.26 28.81
N LEU A 210 -12.61 -2.70 27.74
CA LEU A 210 -12.57 -2.06 26.43
C LEU A 210 -13.05 -0.60 26.50
N GLY A 211 -14.17 -0.34 27.15
CA GLY A 211 -14.71 1.01 27.32
C GLY A 211 -13.74 1.95 28.03
N VAL A 212 -13.17 1.52 29.15
CA VAL A 212 -12.18 2.30 29.90
C VAL A 212 -10.91 2.54 29.07
N LEU A 213 -10.39 1.48 28.44
CA LEU A 213 -9.17 1.59 27.62
C LEU A 213 -9.38 2.47 26.39
N LEU A 214 -10.49 2.35 25.70
CA LEU A 214 -10.77 3.16 24.50
C LEU A 214 -11.06 4.62 24.85
N PHE A 215 -11.78 4.89 25.93
CA PHE A 215 -12.15 6.25 26.30
C PHE A 215 -11.00 7.02 26.96
N PHE A 216 -10.31 6.41 27.92
CA PHE A 216 -9.21 7.04 28.65
C PHE A 216 -7.85 6.74 28.03
N GLY A 217 -7.67 5.52 27.50
CA GLY A 217 -6.38 5.03 27.00
C GLY A 217 -5.78 5.90 25.90
N GLN A 218 -6.57 6.38 24.96
CA GLN A 218 -6.07 7.25 23.89
C GLN A 218 -5.48 8.57 24.42
N ARG A 219 -6.17 9.21 25.39
CA ARG A 219 -5.67 10.46 25.99
C ARG A 219 -4.39 10.22 26.79
N VAL A 220 -4.39 9.16 27.59
CA VAL A 220 -3.23 8.77 28.42
C VAL A 220 -2.04 8.41 27.51
N MET A 221 -2.27 7.58 26.47
CA MET A 221 -1.22 7.17 25.54
C MET A 221 -0.60 8.36 24.80
N ARG A 222 -1.42 9.24 24.27
CA ARG A 222 -0.92 10.44 23.56
C ARG A 222 -0.07 11.32 24.47
N ALA A 223 -0.54 11.62 25.67
CA ALA A 223 0.21 12.42 26.64
C ALA A 223 1.50 11.72 27.10
N TRP A 224 1.42 10.41 27.33
CA TRP A 224 2.55 9.61 27.77
C TRP A 224 3.64 9.48 26.69
N PHE A 225 3.26 9.13 25.47
CA PHE A 225 4.20 9.06 24.34
C PHE A 225 4.83 10.41 24.04
N HIS A 226 4.08 11.50 24.13
CA HIS A 226 4.63 12.85 23.97
C HIS A 226 5.74 13.13 25.00
N THR A 227 5.51 12.77 26.26
CA THR A 227 6.49 12.94 27.35
C THR A 227 7.76 12.14 27.11
N ILE A 228 7.62 10.89 26.64
CA ILE A 228 8.76 10.00 26.32
C ILE A 228 9.50 10.49 25.08
N ALA A 229 8.81 10.89 24.02
CA ALA A 229 9.40 11.39 22.78
C ALA A 229 10.24 12.66 23.00
N LEU A 230 9.85 13.53 23.92
CA LEU A 230 10.63 14.71 24.33
C LEU A 230 12.03 14.37 24.86
N ARG A 231 12.24 13.17 25.39
CA ARG A 231 13.55 12.72 25.90
C ARG A 231 14.53 12.35 24.79
N ARG A 232 14.09 12.26 23.52
CA ARG A 232 14.90 12.00 22.30
C ARG A 232 15.80 10.74 22.42
N SER A 233 15.42 9.75 23.23
CA SER A 233 16.11 8.48 23.37
C SER A 233 15.32 7.36 22.69
N ARG A 234 15.91 6.75 21.66
CA ARG A 234 15.30 5.62 20.93
C ARG A 234 15.15 4.40 21.84
N GLU A 235 16.13 4.15 22.70
CA GLU A 235 16.09 3.03 23.67
C GLU A 235 14.94 3.19 24.65
N LEU A 236 14.78 4.40 25.23
CA LEU A 236 13.68 4.68 26.16
C LEU A 236 12.33 4.56 25.46
N PHE A 237 12.23 5.00 24.21
CA PHE A 237 11.01 4.90 23.41
C PHE A 237 10.62 3.44 23.19
N MET A 238 11.57 2.59 22.79
CA MET A 238 11.35 1.17 22.57
C MET A 238 10.99 0.42 23.86
N LEU A 239 11.71 0.66 24.95
CA LEU A 239 11.38 0.09 26.27
C LEU A 239 9.98 0.49 26.73
N ASN A 240 9.56 1.71 26.45
CA ASN A 240 8.21 2.19 26.73
C ASN A 240 7.14 1.42 25.95
N VAL A 241 7.36 1.16 24.64
CA VAL A 241 6.43 0.36 23.84
C VAL A 241 6.30 -1.06 24.40
N LEU A 242 7.43 -1.68 24.76
CA LEU A 242 7.44 -3.00 25.40
C LEU A 242 6.68 -2.99 26.75
N LEU A 243 6.94 -1.97 27.58
CA LEU A 243 6.26 -1.81 28.87
C LEU A 243 4.73 -1.68 28.68
N ILE A 244 4.27 -0.88 27.76
CA ILE A 244 2.83 -0.69 27.48
C ILE A 244 2.22 -1.99 26.97
N THR A 245 2.89 -2.65 26.01
CA THR A 245 2.40 -3.90 25.41
C THR A 245 2.25 -5.00 26.45
N LEU A 246 3.33 -5.28 27.19
CA LEU A 246 3.33 -6.33 28.21
C LEU A 246 2.49 -5.93 29.43
N GLY A 247 2.49 -4.65 29.82
CA GLY A 247 1.70 -4.13 30.92
C GLY A 247 0.20 -4.25 30.68
N LEU A 248 -0.28 -3.89 29.50
CA LEU A 248 -1.69 -4.06 29.13
C LEU A 248 -2.07 -5.53 28.97
N ALA A 249 -1.19 -6.37 28.41
CA ALA A 249 -1.40 -7.81 28.36
C ALA A 249 -1.55 -8.40 29.76
N TRP A 250 -0.67 -8.01 30.69
CA TRP A 250 -0.75 -8.44 32.06
C TRP A 250 -2.01 -7.94 32.81
N LEU A 251 -2.38 -6.67 32.63
CA LEU A 251 -3.59 -6.08 33.23
C LEU A 251 -4.87 -6.79 32.74
N THR A 252 -4.96 -7.11 31.46
CA THR A 252 -6.12 -7.87 30.94
C THR A 252 -6.15 -9.29 31.47
N ASN A 253 -4.99 -9.93 31.66
CA ASN A 253 -4.89 -11.25 32.28
C ASN A 253 -5.35 -11.22 33.74
N LEU A 254 -4.98 -10.21 34.52
CA LEU A 254 -5.49 -10.01 35.88
C LEU A 254 -7.03 -9.83 35.91
N ALA A 255 -7.60 -9.22 34.87
CA ALA A 255 -9.05 -9.10 34.73
C ALA A 255 -9.74 -10.41 34.31
N GLY A 256 -8.97 -11.50 34.11
CA GLY A 256 -9.47 -12.81 33.65
C GLY A 256 -9.75 -12.87 32.16
N LEU A 257 -9.10 -12.00 31.38
CA LEU A 257 -9.07 -11.99 29.92
C LEU A 257 -7.72 -12.52 29.42
N SER A 258 -7.58 -12.78 28.12
CA SER A 258 -6.33 -13.31 27.58
C SER A 258 -5.22 -12.25 27.47
N LEU A 259 -3.95 -12.69 27.61
CA LEU A 259 -2.76 -11.86 27.32
C LEU A 259 -2.79 -11.28 25.89
N ALA A 260 -3.23 -12.10 24.95
CA ALA A 260 -3.36 -11.76 23.54
C ALA A 260 -4.29 -10.56 23.31
N LEU A 261 -5.43 -10.52 24.01
CA LEU A 261 -6.37 -9.40 23.94
C LEU A 261 -5.74 -8.10 24.43
N GLY A 262 -5.01 -8.13 25.54
CA GLY A 262 -4.37 -6.93 26.09
C GLY A 262 -3.31 -6.36 25.15
N ALA A 263 -2.53 -7.22 24.54
CA ALA A 263 -1.55 -6.83 23.54
C ALA A 263 -2.20 -6.22 22.29
N PHE A 264 -3.29 -6.80 21.80
CA PHE A 264 -4.08 -6.24 20.68
C PHE A 264 -4.59 -4.84 21.02
N LEU A 265 -5.14 -4.66 22.22
CA LEU A 265 -5.61 -3.35 22.70
C LEU A 265 -4.48 -2.32 22.82
N ALA A 266 -3.31 -2.74 23.29
CA ALA A 266 -2.12 -1.89 23.32
C ALA A 266 -1.76 -1.38 21.91
N GLY A 267 -1.70 -2.28 20.94
CA GLY A 267 -1.44 -1.96 19.55
C GLY A 267 -2.50 -1.00 18.98
N MET A 268 -3.77 -1.27 19.19
CA MET A 268 -4.88 -0.44 18.73
C MET A 268 -4.87 0.97 19.35
N LEU A 269 -4.54 1.11 20.64
CA LEU A 269 -4.41 2.42 21.29
C LEU A 269 -3.25 3.23 20.71
N ILE A 270 -2.14 2.58 20.38
CA ILE A 270 -0.97 3.22 19.78
C ILE A 270 -1.23 3.56 18.31
N SER A 271 -2.00 2.74 17.57
CA SER A 271 -2.31 2.97 16.16
C SER A 271 -3.02 4.29 15.89
N GLU A 272 -3.76 4.81 16.87
CA GLU A 272 -4.47 6.09 16.81
C GLU A 272 -3.61 7.29 17.28
N THR A 273 -2.31 7.07 17.57
CA THR A 273 -1.36 8.12 17.94
C THR A 273 -0.49 8.54 16.76
N GLU A 274 0.10 9.74 16.84
CA GLU A 274 1.05 10.27 15.85
C GLU A 274 2.35 9.44 15.78
N TYR A 275 2.61 8.62 16.80
CA TYR A 275 3.84 7.81 16.94
C TYR A 275 3.74 6.41 16.31
N ARG A 276 2.59 6.07 15.70
CA ARG A 276 2.33 4.75 15.11
C ARG A 276 3.46 4.24 14.22
N HIS A 277 3.89 5.04 13.25
CA HIS A 277 4.91 4.62 12.28
C HIS A 277 6.26 4.36 12.95
N GLN A 278 6.65 5.21 13.91
CA GLN A 278 7.89 5.01 14.64
C GLN A 278 7.84 3.74 15.50
N VAL A 279 6.72 3.47 16.17
CA VAL A 279 6.50 2.24 16.93
C VAL A 279 6.57 1.01 16.01
N GLU A 280 5.94 1.08 14.85
CA GLU A 280 5.95 -0.01 13.86
C GLU A 280 7.37 -0.34 13.40
N GLU A 281 8.18 0.67 13.07
CA GLU A 281 9.58 0.48 12.65
C GLU A 281 10.47 -0.06 13.78
N ASP A 282 10.35 0.47 14.98
CA ASP A 282 11.20 0.09 16.11
C ASP A 282 10.86 -1.30 16.66
N ILE A 283 9.59 -1.73 16.60
CA ILE A 283 9.13 -3.04 17.07
C ILE A 283 9.33 -4.15 16.04
N LYS A 284 9.36 -3.83 14.76
CA LYS A 284 9.43 -4.79 13.66
C LYS A 284 10.50 -5.88 13.83
N PRO A 285 11.75 -5.60 14.20
CA PRO A 285 12.77 -6.64 14.37
C PRO A 285 12.41 -7.63 15.50
N PHE A 286 11.87 -7.13 16.61
CA PHE A 286 11.45 -7.97 17.74
C PHE A 286 10.23 -8.81 17.39
N ARG A 287 9.24 -8.20 16.76
CA ARG A 287 8.05 -8.88 16.27
C ARG A 287 8.43 -10.05 15.37
N ASP A 288 9.28 -9.81 14.37
CA ASP A 288 9.62 -10.81 13.36
C ASP A 288 10.37 -12.01 13.99
N VAL A 289 11.23 -11.77 14.98
CA VAL A 289 11.93 -12.85 15.71
C VAL A 289 10.94 -13.63 16.60
N LEU A 290 10.12 -12.94 17.40
CA LEU A 290 9.18 -13.58 18.31
C LEU A 290 8.06 -14.30 17.57
N LEU A 291 7.60 -13.74 16.44
CA LEU A 291 6.67 -14.39 15.53
C LEU A 291 7.30 -15.67 14.93
N GLY A 292 8.57 -15.62 14.56
CA GLY A 292 9.31 -16.79 14.12
C GLY A 292 9.35 -17.88 15.18
N LEU A 293 9.64 -17.52 16.45
CA LEU A 293 9.60 -18.46 17.57
C LEU A 293 8.23 -19.07 17.78
N PHE A 294 7.16 -18.27 17.74
CA PHE A 294 5.79 -18.77 17.80
C PHE A 294 5.49 -19.82 16.71
N PHE A 295 5.82 -19.52 15.46
CA PHE A 295 5.57 -20.50 14.37
C PHE A 295 6.43 -21.75 14.48
N VAL A 296 7.68 -21.64 14.94
CA VAL A 296 8.52 -22.82 15.23
C VAL A 296 7.85 -23.66 16.32
N THR A 297 7.37 -23.06 17.39
CA THR A 297 6.71 -23.79 18.49
C THR A 297 5.42 -24.46 18.00
N ILE A 298 4.60 -23.77 17.19
CA ILE A 298 3.43 -24.39 16.56
C ILE A 298 3.83 -25.58 15.69
N GLY A 299 4.90 -25.44 14.90
CA GLY A 299 5.42 -26.55 14.09
C GLY A 299 5.86 -27.75 14.94
N MET A 300 6.45 -27.50 16.12
CA MET A 300 6.88 -28.55 17.06
C MET A 300 5.70 -29.36 17.66
N LEU A 301 4.52 -28.76 17.76
CA LEU A 301 3.31 -29.45 18.25
C LEU A 301 2.79 -30.50 17.27
N LEU A 302 3.21 -30.48 15.98
CA LEU A 302 2.71 -31.41 14.99
C LEU A 302 3.39 -32.77 15.12
N ASP A 303 2.58 -33.83 15.33
CA ASP A 303 3.04 -35.21 15.26
C ASP A 303 2.80 -35.81 13.87
N LEU A 304 3.89 -36.00 13.13
CA LEU A 304 3.85 -36.59 11.78
C LEU A 304 3.33 -38.05 11.75
N ARG A 305 3.44 -38.75 12.88
CA ARG A 305 2.92 -40.13 12.98
C ARG A 305 1.40 -40.08 12.99
N VAL A 306 0.81 -39.20 13.80
CA VAL A 306 -0.66 -39.02 13.83
C VAL A 306 -1.19 -38.60 12.46
N VAL A 307 -0.44 -37.73 11.73
CA VAL A 307 -0.79 -37.35 10.36
C VAL A 307 -0.78 -38.57 9.41
N ALA A 308 0.22 -39.45 9.54
CA ALA A 308 0.32 -40.67 8.71
C ALA A 308 -0.77 -41.69 9.07
N ASP A 309 -1.00 -41.90 10.37
CA ASP A 309 -1.99 -42.88 10.87
C ASP A 309 -3.43 -42.45 10.53
N HIS A 310 -3.69 -41.13 10.51
CA HIS A 310 -5.02 -40.58 10.23
C HIS A 310 -5.06 -39.81 8.90
N PHE A 311 -4.27 -40.23 7.91
CA PHE A 311 -4.09 -39.52 6.64
C PHE A 311 -5.41 -39.13 5.97
N TRP A 312 -6.39 -40.04 5.89
CA TRP A 312 -7.68 -39.72 5.27
C TRP A 312 -8.51 -38.72 6.06
N LEU A 313 -8.41 -38.73 7.38
CA LEU A 313 -9.06 -37.73 8.23
C LEU A 313 -8.41 -36.36 8.03
N VAL A 314 -7.08 -36.27 8.04
CA VAL A 314 -6.33 -35.03 7.78
C VAL A 314 -6.65 -34.49 6.39
N LEU A 315 -6.69 -35.35 5.38
CA LEU A 315 -7.03 -34.97 4.01
C LEU A 315 -8.47 -34.43 3.93
N GLY A 316 -9.43 -35.08 4.63
CA GLY A 316 -10.81 -34.59 4.73
C GLY A 316 -10.93 -33.24 5.43
N LEU A 317 -10.20 -33.07 6.54
CA LEU A 317 -10.15 -31.81 7.31
C LEU A 317 -9.38 -30.71 6.57
N LEU A 318 -8.49 -31.05 5.65
CA LEU A 318 -7.84 -30.09 4.75
C LEU A 318 -8.77 -29.70 3.61
N ALA A 319 -9.26 -30.67 2.86
CA ALA A 319 -10.04 -30.42 1.64
C ALA A 319 -11.44 -29.88 1.94
N GLY A 320 -12.11 -30.38 2.99
CA GLY A 320 -13.47 -30.00 3.36
C GLY A 320 -13.60 -28.51 3.69
N PRO A 321 -12.91 -28.00 4.72
CA PRO A 321 -12.95 -26.57 5.07
C PRO A 321 -12.43 -25.67 3.96
N LEU A 322 -11.38 -26.08 3.23
CA LEU A 322 -10.83 -25.31 2.12
C LEU A 322 -11.86 -25.13 0.99
N LEU A 323 -12.51 -26.21 0.57
CA LEU A 323 -13.55 -26.17 -0.44
C LEU A 323 -14.78 -25.41 0.05
N PHE A 324 -15.20 -25.65 1.30
CA PHE A 324 -16.33 -24.97 1.92
C PHE A 324 -16.12 -23.44 1.97
N LYS A 325 -14.97 -22.98 2.49
CA LYS A 325 -14.64 -21.55 2.55
C LYS A 325 -14.56 -20.93 1.16
N PHE A 326 -13.90 -21.62 0.22
CA PHE A 326 -13.85 -21.17 -1.18
C PHE A 326 -15.25 -20.93 -1.73
N LEU A 327 -16.14 -21.94 -1.65
CA LEU A 327 -17.50 -21.85 -2.18
C LEU A 327 -18.33 -20.81 -1.44
N LEU A 328 -18.24 -20.75 -0.11
CA LEU A 328 -18.95 -19.79 0.71
C LEU A 328 -18.56 -18.34 0.36
N ILE A 329 -17.25 -18.05 0.32
CA ILE A 329 -16.76 -16.70 0.01
C ILE A 329 -17.12 -16.32 -1.43
N ALA A 330 -16.98 -17.24 -2.38
CA ALA A 330 -17.36 -16.99 -3.76
C ALA A 330 -18.87 -16.72 -3.90
N ALA A 331 -19.72 -17.48 -3.20
CA ALA A 331 -21.15 -17.27 -3.18
C ALA A 331 -21.53 -15.92 -2.54
N LEU A 332 -20.93 -15.57 -1.40
CA LEU A 332 -21.18 -14.29 -0.72
C LEU A 332 -20.72 -13.09 -1.56
N SER A 333 -19.53 -13.15 -2.17
CA SER A 333 -19.05 -12.11 -3.08
C SER A 333 -20.01 -11.92 -4.26
N ARG A 334 -20.48 -13.01 -4.87
CA ARG A 334 -21.49 -12.96 -5.93
C ARG A 334 -22.82 -12.36 -5.45
N GLY A 335 -23.27 -12.73 -4.27
CA GLY A 335 -24.52 -12.23 -3.67
C GLY A 335 -24.47 -10.73 -3.37
N LEU A 336 -23.28 -10.19 -3.09
CA LEU A 336 -23.05 -8.76 -2.84
C LEU A 336 -22.71 -7.96 -4.11
N GLY A 337 -22.83 -8.57 -5.29
CA GLY A 337 -22.65 -7.89 -6.58
C GLY A 337 -21.24 -8.01 -7.18
N GLY A 338 -20.36 -8.82 -6.60
CA GLY A 338 -19.03 -9.10 -7.16
C GLY A 338 -19.13 -9.83 -8.52
N SER A 339 -18.20 -9.59 -9.42
CA SER A 339 -18.12 -10.33 -10.69
C SER A 339 -17.74 -11.80 -10.47
N PRO A 340 -18.05 -12.72 -11.39
CA PRO A 340 -17.62 -14.12 -11.26
C PRO A 340 -16.13 -14.29 -11.05
N GLY A 341 -15.31 -13.52 -11.74
CA GLY A 341 -13.85 -13.58 -11.59
C GLY A 341 -13.37 -13.00 -10.27
N THR A 342 -13.98 -11.90 -9.79
CA THR A 342 -13.72 -11.36 -8.45
C THR A 342 -14.05 -12.40 -7.38
N ALA A 343 -15.25 -12.99 -7.44
CA ALA A 343 -15.70 -13.98 -6.48
C ALA A 343 -14.77 -15.22 -6.40
N LEU A 344 -14.34 -15.73 -7.55
CA LEU A 344 -13.41 -16.88 -7.61
C LEU A 344 -12.04 -16.54 -7.03
N ARG A 345 -11.49 -15.35 -7.35
CA ARG A 345 -10.18 -14.90 -6.82
C ARG A 345 -10.24 -14.65 -5.32
N THR A 346 -11.29 -13.98 -4.83
CA THR A 346 -11.49 -13.73 -3.39
C THR A 346 -11.64 -15.04 -2.64
N GLY A 347 -12.46 -15.97 -3.14
CA GLY A 347 -12.66 -17.28 -2.53
C GLY A 347 -11.39 -18.12 -2.46
N LEU A 348 -10.63 -18.23 -3.55
CA LEU A 348 -9.36 -18.97 -3.58
C LEU A 348 -8.29 -18.29 -2.72
N GLY A 349 -8.27 -16.96 -2.68
CA GLY A 349 -7.34 -16.19 -1.88
C GLY A 349 -7.51 -16.38 -0.37
N LEU A 350 -8.71 -16.73 0.09
CA LEU A 350 -9.04 -16.81 1.52
C LEU A 350 -9.49 -18.21 1.97
N ALA A 351 -9.37 -19.22 1.11
CA ALA A 351 -9.83 -20.57 1.42
C ALA A 351 -9.03 -21.27 2.54
N GLN A 352 -7.74 -20.96 2.69
CA GLN A 352 -6.85 -21.53 3.68
C GLN A 352 -7.16 -21.07 5.11
N ALA A 353 -6.63 -21.80 6.10
CA ALA A 353 -6.61 -21.39 7.50
C ALA A 353 -5.57 -20.31 7.75
N GLY A 354 -5.62 -19.68 8.91
CA GLY A 354 -4.71 -18.60 9.31
C GLY A 354 -4.05 -18.82 10.66
N GLU A 355 -3.08 -17.96 10.96
CA GLU A 355 -2.31 -17.96 12.21
C GLU A 355 -3.18 -17.79 13.46
N PHE A 356 -4.28 -17.07 13.36
CA PHE A 356 -5.23 -16.90 14.47
C PHE A 356 -5.92 -18.19 14.88
N GLY A 357 -6.10 -19.11 13.95
CA GLY A 357 -6.63 -20.41 14.29
C GLY A 357 -5.73 -21.17 15.27
N PHE A 358 -4.41 -21.06 15.14
CA PHE A 358 -3.47 -21.62 16.12
C PHE A 358 -3.54 -20.89 17.46
N VAL A 359 -3.71 -19.57 17.47
CA VAL A 359 -3.90 -18.78 18.70
C VAL A 359 -5.18 -19.21 19.42
N ILE A 360 -6.27 -19.40 18.68
CA ILE A 360 -7.54 -19.89 19.21
C ILE A 360 -7.36 -21.29 19.83
N LEU A 361 -6.71 -22.20 19.12
CA LEU A 361 -6.47 -23.56 19.60
C LEU A 361 -5.52 -23.59 20.80
N SER A 362 -4.47 -22.78 20.83
CA SER A 362 -3.56 -22.68 21.97
C SER A 362 -4.25 -22.15 23.23
N THR A 363 -5.19 -21.21 23.09
CA THR A 363 -5.97 -20.65 24.20
C THR A 363 -6.86 -21.70 24.88
N VAL A 364 -7.31 -22.71 24.11
CA VAL A 364 -8.14 -23.80 24.65
C VAL A 364 -7.34 -25.08 24.92
N SER A 365 -6.06 -25.07 24.64
CA SER A 365 -5.13 -26.16 24.98
C SER A 365 -5.09 -26.31 26.51
N GLY A 366 -5.32 -27.50 27.02
CA GLY A 366 -5.45 -27.73 28.47
C GLY A 366 -6.87 -27.55 29.04
N VAL A 367 -7.82 -27.12 28.22
CA VAL A 367 -9.24 -27.06 28.59
C VAL A 367 -9.99 -28.07 27.68
N SER A 368 -10.78 -28.97 28.26
CA SER A 368 -11.44 -30.12 27.55
C SER A 368 -12.54 -29.70 26.56
N LEU A 369 -12.36 -28.57 25.84
CA LEU A 369 -13.32 -28.08 24.84
C LEU A 369 -13.22 -28.77 23.49
N VAL A 370 -12.03 -29.24 23.13
CA VAL A 370 -11.77 -30.00 21.90
C VAL A 370 -11.25 -31.37 22.31
N PRO A 371 -11.91 -32.47 21.92
CA PRO A 371 -11.40 -33.81 22.14
C PRO A 371 -10.03 -33.99 21.48
N GLU A 372 -9.12 -34.68 22.15
CA GLU A 372 -7.73 -34.85 21.73
C GLU A 372 -7.60 -35.50 20.32
N GLN A 373 -8.51 -36.38 20.01
CA GLN A 373 -8.59 -37.03 18.67
C GLN A 373 -8.77 -36.04 17.51
N TRP A 374 -9.30 -34.82 17.73
CA TRP A 374 -9.48 -33.79 16.70
C TRP A 374 -8.34 -32.79 16.68
N MET A 375 -7.64 -32.57 17.81
CA MET A 375 -6.65 -31.51 17.93
C MET A 375 -5.51 -31.67 16.93
N GLN A 376 -4.84 -32.82 16.90
CA GLN A 376 -3.70 -33.07 16.02
C GLN A 376 -4.07 -33.08 14.55
N PRO A 377 -5.14 -33.80 14.08
CA PRO A 377 -5.54 -33.77 12.68
C PRO A 377 -5.91 -32.37 12.19
N ILE A 378 -6.54 -31.54 13.03
CA ILE A 378 -6.91 -30.17 12.65
C ILE A 378 -5.69 -29.26 12.59
N LEU A 379 -4.76 -29.32 13.56
CA LEU A 379 -3.48 -28.60 13.49
C LEU A 379 -2.72 -28.95 12.21
N ALA A 380 -2.65 -30.24 11.86
CA ALA A 380 -2.04 -30.71 10.63
C ALA A 380 -2.72 -30.13 9.37
N ALA A 381 -4.05 -30.22 9.31
CA ALA A 381 -4.83 -29.71 8.19
C ALA A 381 -4.68 -28.20 8.00
N MET A 382 -4.71 -27.44 9.09
CA MET A 382 -4.51 -25.99 9.06
C MET A 382 -3.11 -25.64 8.54
N LEU A 383 -2.08 -26.30 9.04
CA LEU A 383 -0.70 -26.07 8.63
C LEU A 383 -0.51 -26.41 7.14
N LEU A 384 -1.01 -27.57 6.69
CA LEU A 384 -0.97 -27.96 5.28
C LEU A 384 -1.75 -26.98 4.39
N SER A 385 -2.89 -26.45 4.87
CA SER A 385 -3.66 -25.45 4.11
C SER A 385 -2.89 -24.15 3.91
N MET A 386 -2.11 -23.71 4.91
CA MET A 386 -1.25 -22.54 4.79
C MET A 386 -0.08 -22.78 3.81
N LEU A 387 0.49 -24.01 3.77
CA LEU A 387 1.51 -24.36 2.80
C LEU A 387 0.97 -24.34 1.35
N ILE A 388 -0.30 -24.68 1.16
CA ILE A 388 -0.96 -24.67 -0.16
C ILE A 388 -1.40 -23.26 -0.56
N ALA A 389 -1.55 -22.33 0.37
CA ALA A 389 -2.06 -20.98 0.13
C ALA A 389 -1.36 -20.22 -1.03
N PRO A 390 -0.02 -20.21 -1.15
CA PRO A 390 0.64 -19.54 -2.27
C PRO A 390 0.26 -20.13 -3.62
N LEU A 391 0.05 -21.45 -3.70
CA LEU A 391 -0.39 -22.12 -4.94
C LEU A 391 -1.83 -21.73 -5.30
N LEU A 392 -2.75 -21.72 -4.33
CA LEU A 392 -4.14 -21.28 -4.54
C LEU A 392 -4.21 -19.86 -5.08
N ILE A 393 -3.45 -18.93 -4.47
CA ILE A 393 -3.37 -17.54 -4.91
C ILE A 393 -2.69 -17.47 -6.28
N HIS A 394 -1.64 -18.26 -6.52
CA HIS A 394 -0.94 -18.26 -7.82
C HIS A 394 -1.86 -18.66 -8.97
N TYR A 395 -2.62 -19.72 -8.81
CA TYR A 395 -3.51 -20.22 -9.85
C TYR A 395 -4.89 -19.55 -9.89
N SER A 396 -5.20 -18.64 -8.94
CA SER A 396 -6.52 -17.99 -8.85
C SER A 396 -6.92 -17.24 -10.13
N ASN A 397 -5.98 -16.58 -10.81
CA ASN A 397 -6.21 -15.92 -12.08
C ASN A 397 -6.54 -16.90 -13.21
N ALA A 398 -5.81 -18.01 -13.30
CA ALA A 398 -6.04 -19.04 -14.33
C ALA A 398 -7.42 -19.70 -14.15
N VAL A 399 -7.80 -20.00 -12.89
CA VAL A 399 -9.12 -20.54 -12.54
C VAL A 399 -10.22 -19.54 -12.89
N ALA A 400 -10.07 -18.27 -12.50
CA ALA A 400 -11.04 -17.23 -12.81
C ALA A 400 -11.25 -17.08 -14.32
N LEU A 401 -10.17 -17.03 -15.11
CA LEU A 401 -10.27 -16.93 -16.57
C LEU A 401 -10.95 -18.14 -17.22
N ARG A 402 -10.75 -19.34 -16.66
CA ARG A 402 -11.34 -20.56 -17.22
C ARG A 402 -12.85 -20.66 -16.95
N PHE A 403 -13.32 -20.21 -15.80
CA PHE A 403 -14.70 -20.35 -15.37
C PHE A 403 -15.55 -19.09 -15.55
N ALA A 404 -14.94 -17.90 -15.67
CA ALA A 404 -15.62 -16.63 -15.91
C ALA A 404 -15.59 -16.24 -17.41
N ARG A 405 -16.11 -17.09 -18.28
CA ARG A 405 -16.12 -16.88 -19.75
C ARG A 405 -16.70 -15.54 -20.21
N SER A 406 -17.71 -15.02 -19.48
CA SER A 406 -18.31 -13.72 -19.79
C SER A 406 -17.33 -12.55 -19.61
N GLU A 407 -16.47 -12.58 -18.61
CA GLU A 407 -15.42 -11.58 -18.41
C GLU A 407 -14.35 -11.64 -19.51
N TRP A 408 -13.99 -12.83 -19.95
CA TRP A 408 -13.03 -12.99 -21.04
C TRP A 408 -13.57 -12.41 -22.35
N MET A 409 -14.86 -12.66 -22.67
CA MET A 409 -15.48 -12.14 -23.88
C MET A 409 -15.59 -10.62 -23.87
N THR A 410 -16.05 -10.02 -22.76
CA THR A 410 -16.12 -8.57 -22.57
C THR A 410 -14.73 -7.94 -22.67
N ARG A 411 -13.74 -8.53 -22.01
CA ARG A 411 -12.34 -8.09 -22.02
C ARG A 411 -11.71 -8.17 -23.41
N SER A 412 -11.99 -9.25 -24.16
CA SER A 412 -11.50 -9.41 -25.52
C SER A 412 -12.08 -8.35 -26.47
N LEU A 413 -13.38 -8.02 -26.31
CA LEU A 413 -14.02 -6.96 -27.08
C LEU A 413 -13.49 -5.56 -26.73
N GLU A 414 -13.22 -5.29 -25.44
CA GLU A 414 -12.59 -4.04 -25.00
C GLU A 414 -11.20 -3.89 -25.60
N LEU A 415 -10.34 -4.90 -25.47
CA LEU A 415 -8.99 -4.90 -26.04
C LEU A 415 -9.01 -4.73 -27.56
N HIS A 416 -9.96 -5.35 -28.24
CA HIS A 416 -10.11 -5.22 -29.69
C HIS A 416 -10.49 -3.77 -30.10
N ARG A 417 -11.39 -3.11 -29.35
CA ARG A 417 -11.74 -1.71 -29.59
C ARG A 417 -10.55 -0.77 -29.37
N ILE A 418 -9.81 -0.95 -28.27
CA ILE A 418 -8.62 -0.17 -27.98
C ILE A 418 -7.57 -0.33 -29.10
N ALA A 419 -7.31 -1.58 -29.50
CA ALA A 419 -6.35 -1.88 -30.56
C ALA A 419 -6.78 -1.27 -31.92
N ALA A 420 -8.06 -1.33 -32.24
CA ALA A 420 -8.58 -0.77 -33.52
C ALA A 420 -8.36 0.75 -33.63
N GLN A 421 -8.49 1.50 -32.53
CA GLN A 421 -8.23 2.94 -32.50
C GLN A 421 -6.73 3.28 -32.51
N SER A 422 -5.90 2.45 -31.88
CA SER A 422 -4.46 2.69 -31.79
C SER A 422 -3.68 2.32 -33.08
N ILE A 423 -4.24 1.49 -33.97
CA ILE A 423 -3.54 0.98 -35.18
C ILE A 423 -3.16 2.12 -36.15
N THR A 424 -3.94 3.18 -36.21
CA THR A 424 -3.75 4.29 -37.14
C THR A 424 -2.76 5.35 -36.67
N VAL A 425 -2.26 5.27 -35.41
CA VAL A 425 -1.41 6.30 -34.81
C VAL A 425 -0.04 5.73 -34.46
N GLU A 426 1.00 6.30 -35.07
CA GLU A 426 2.41 6.01 -34.77
C GLU A 426 3.04 7.21 -34.04
N LYS A 427 4.02 6.97 -33.17
CA LYS A 427 4.71 8.02 -32.37
C LYS A 427 3.76 8.91 -31.58
N HIS A 428 2.75 8.30 -30.97
CA HIS A 428 1.73 8.99 -30.19
C HIS A 428 2.06 9.00 -28.67
N VAL A 429 1.28 9.78 -27.94
CA VAL A 429 1.32 9.81 -26.46
C VAL A 429 0.17 8.97 -25.93
N VAL A 430 0.47 8.03 -25.02
CA VAL A 430 -0.57 7.30 -24.27
C VAL A 430 -0.89 8.09 -22.99
N ILE A 431 -2.16 8.48 -22.82
CA ILE A 431 -2.64 9.24 -21.66
C ILE A 431 -3.46 8.30 -20.78
N CYS A 432 -2.99 8.06 -19.55
CA CYS A 432 -3.73 7.32 -18.54
C CYS A 432 -4.56 8.29 -17.69
N GLY A 433 -5.89 8.23 -17.84
CA GLY A 433 -6.88 9.13 -17.26
C GLY A 433 -7.27 10.29 -18.17
N TYR A 434 -8.57 10.45 -18.45
CA TYR A 434 -9.13 11.53 -19.27
C TYR A 434 -9.98 12.50 -18.44
N GLY A 435 -9.56 12.75 -17.20
CA GLY A 435 -10.08 13.82 -16.36
C GLY A 435 -9.65 15.21 -16.86
N ARG A 436 -9.90 16.27 -16.08
CA ARG A 436 -9.56 17.67 -16.44
C ARG A 436 -8.12 17.83 -16.95
N THR A 437 -7.16 17.21 -16.28
CA THR A 437 -5.73 17.28 -16.65
C THR A 437 -5.47 16.53 -17.96
N GLY A 438 -6.01 15.31 -18.13
CA GLY A 438 -5.87 14.54 -19.37
C GLY A 438 -6.49 15.26 -20.57
N GLN A 439 -7.67 15.88 -20.39
CA GLN A 439 -8.33 16.68 -21.43
C GLN A 439 -7.51 17.91 -21.85
N ASN A 440 -6.95 18.64 -20.87
CA ASN A 440 -6.11 19.79 -21.15
C ASN A 440 -4.82 19.38 -21.88
N LEU A 441 -4.20 18.27 -21.46
CA LEU A 441 -3.03 17.72 -22.12
C LEU A 441 -3.36 17.30 -23.56
N ALA A 442 -4.46 16.60 -23.77
CA ALA A 442 -4.91 16.18 -25.10
C ALA A 442 -5.07 17.36 -26.05
N ARG A 443 -5.72 18.45 -25.60
CA ARG A 443 -5.85 19.69 -26.40
C ARG A 443 -4.51 20.33 -26.77
N LEU A 444 -3.54 20.32 -25.84
CA LEU A 444 -2.19 20.83 -26.13
C LEU A 444 -1.49 19.98 -27.17
N LEU A 445 -1.60 18.65 -27.07
CA LEU A 445 -1.02 17.74 -28.05
C LEU A 445 -1.66 17.91 -29.45
N GLU A 446 -2.99 18.09 -29.48
CA GLU A 446 -3.72 18.36 -30.73
C GLU A 446 -3.27 19.67 -31.42
N GLN A 447 -3.07 20.73 -30.62
CA GLN A 447 -2.58 22.01 -31.13
C GLN A 447 -1.20 21.91 -31.77
N GLU A 448 -0.36 21.01 -31.25
CA GLU A 448 0.98 20.73 -31.80
C GLU A 448 0.98 19.60 -32.86
N GLY A 449 -0.20 19.08 -33.22
CA GLY A 449 -0.34 18.01 -34.21
C GLY A 449 0.19 16.65 -33.76
N ILE A 450 0.34 16.45 -32.43
CA ILE A 450 0.82 15.20 -31.84
C ILE A 450 -0.38 14.30 -31.56
N GLY A 451 -0.36 13.08 -32.12
CA GLY A 451 -1.40 12.09 -31.90
C GLY A 451 -1.36 11.57 -30.46
N TYR A 452 -2.52 11.25 -29.91
CA TYR A 452 -2.62 10.60 -28.58
C TYR A 452 -3.70 9.52 -28.57
N VAL A 453 -3.60 8.61 -27.60
CA VAL A 453 -4.64 7.65 -27.23
C VAL A 453 -4.84 7.75 -25.73
N ALA A 454 -6.03 8.15 -25.28
CA ALA A 454 -6.36 8.27 -23.88
C ALA A 454 -7.17 7.06 -23.38
N LEU A 455 -6.86 6.60 -22.17
CA LEU A 455 -7.55 5.52 -21.46
C LEU A 455 -8.25 6.08 -20.24
N ASP A 456 -9.55 5.79 -20.06
CA ASP A 456 -10.29 6.17 -18.83
C ASP A 456 -11.21 5.04 -18.38
N LEU A 457 -11.46 4.97 -17.09
CA LEU A 457 -12.36 4.00 -16.45
C LEU A 457 -13.81 4.50 -16.32
N ASP A 458 -14.06 5.77 -16.61
CA ASP A 458 -15.38 6.38 -16.51
C ASP A 458 -16.10 6.25 -17.87
N PRO A 459 -17.11 5.38 -18.00
CA PRO A 459 -17.79 5.13 -19.26
C PRO A 459 -18.57 6.34 -19.77
N GLU A 460 -19.10 7.20 -18.88
CA GLU A 460 -19.83 8.41 -19.30
C GLU A 460 -18.86 9.44 -19.90
N ARG A 461 -17.69 9.59 -19.29
CA ARG A 461 -16.64 10.47 -19.80
C ARG A 461 -16.09 10.00 -21.14
N VAL A 462 -15.85 8.69 -21.28
CA VAL A 462 -15.42 8.10 -22.54
C VAL A 462 -16.48 8.29 -23.63
N ALA A 463 -17.75 8.06 -23.33
CA ALA A 463 -18.85 8.26 -24.28
C ALA A 463 -18.97 9.73 -24.72
N ALA A 464 -18.85 10.67 -23.79
CA ALA A 464 -18.90 12.11 -24.08
C ALA A 464 -17.72 12.55 -24.93
N ALA A 465 -16.50 12.10 -24.61
CA ALA A 465 -15.29 12.41 -25.36
C ALA A 465 -15.29 11.81 -26.77
N ALA A 466 -15.72 10.55 -26.92
CA ALA A 466 -15.87 9.92 -28.24
C ALA A 466 -16.91 10.62 -29.11
N ALA A 467 -18.01 11.11 -28.53
CA ALA A 467 -19.01 11.91 -29.23
C ALA A 467 -18.46 13.28 -29.69
N ALA A 468 -17.47 13.83 -28.96
CA ALA A 468 -16.76 15.05 -29.33
C ALA A 468 -15.66 14.82 -30.41
N GLY A 469 -15.34 13.56 -30.72
CA GLY A 469 -14.30 13.21 -31.70
C GLY A 469 -12.91 12.96 -31.07
N ASP A 470 -12.79 13.00 -29.77
CA ASP A 470 -11.54 12.77 -29.05
C ASP A 470 -11.11 11.30 -29.11
N SER A 471 -9.79 11.03 -29.17
CA SER A 471 -9.24 9.67 -29.17
C SER A 471 -9.19 9.07 -27.76
N VAL A 472 -10.37 8.74 -27.20
CA VAL A 472 -10.51 8.21 -25.85
C VAL A 472 -11.17 6.84 -25.89
N VAL A 473 -10.62 5.89 -25.13
CA VAL A 473 -11.11 4.52 -25.06
C VAL A 473 -11.36 4.11 -23.61
N TYR A 474 -12.43 3.37 -23.37
CA TYR A 474 -12.66 2.75 -22.07
C TYR A 474 -11.62 1.65 -21.83
N GLY A 475 -10.88 1.75 -20.74
CA GLY A 475 -9.91 0.72 -20.37
C GLY A 475 -9.16 1.04 -19.08
N ASP A 476 -8.80 -0.02 -18.37
CA ASP A 476 -8.00 0.07 -17.15
C ASP A 476 -6.51 0.14 -17.52
N SER A 477 -5.93 1.32 -17.45
CA SER A 477 -4.52 1.57 -17.75
C SER A 477 -3.54 0.85 -16.79
N ALA A 478 -4.01 0.40 -15.61
CA ALA A 478 -3.21 -0.41 -14.68
C ALA A 478 -3.04 -1.87 -15.16
N ARG A 479 -3.56 -2.24 -16.33
CA ARG A 479 -3.41 -3.56 -16.93
C ARG A 479 -2.45 -3.53 -18.09
N SER A 480 -1.49 -4.47 -18.09
CA SER A 480 -0.48 -4.59 -19.15
C SER A 480 -1.10 -4.76 -20.55
N GLU A 481 -2.15 -5.60 -20.66
CA GLU A 481 -2.81 -5.87 -21.93
C GLU A 481 -3.51 -4.64 -22.52
N THR A 482 -4.06 -3.79 -21.64
CA THR A 482 -4.70 -2.52 -22.05
C THR A 482 -3.67 -1.53 -22.59
N LEU A 483 -2.51 -1.41 -21.94
CA LEU A 483 -1.40 -0.57 -22.40
C LEU A 483 -0.86 -1.05 -23.75
N VAL A 484 -0.67 -2.36 -23.92
CA VAL A 484 -0.25 -2.95 -25.20
C VAL A 484 -1.28 -2.67 -26.30
N ALA A 485 -2.58 -2.86 -26.01
CA ALA A 485 -3.67 -2.58 -26.94
C ALA A 485 -3.74 -1.08 -27.31
N ALA A 486 -3.44 -0.17 -26.38
CA ALA A 486 -3.33 1.28 -26.64
C ALA A 486 -2.10 1.66 -27.48
N GLY A 487 -1.30 0.69 -27.89
CA GLY A 487 -0.14 0.90 -28.75
C GLY A 487 1.10 1.38 -28.00
N LEU A 488 1.25 1.02 -26.72
CA LEU A 488 2.41 1.42 -25.91
C LEU A 488 3.74 1.12 -26.60
N THR A 489 3.82 0.00 -27.36
CA THR A 489 5.02 -0.40 -28.10
C THR A 489 5.42 0.55 -29.24
N ARG A 490 4.52 1.43 -29.64
CA ARG A 490 4.72 2.44 -30.70
C ARG A 490 4.63 3.87 -30.16
N ALA A 491 4.34 4.01 -28.87
CA ALA A 491 4.22 5.30 -28.21
C ALA A 491 5.58 5.99 -28.02
N SER A 492 5.58 7.31 -28.07
CA SER A 492 6.75 8.15 -27.77
C SER A 492 6.85 8.51 -26.31
N ALA A 493 5.72 8.54 -25.60
CA ALA A 493 5.66 8.80 -24.16
C ALA A 493 4.39 8.21 -23.54
N LEU A 494 4.43 7.99 -22.23
CA LEU A 494 3.29 7.63 -21.40
C LEU A 494 3.08 8.70 -20.34
N VAL A 495 1.85 9.21 -20.22
CA VAL A 495 1.51 10.23 -19.24
C VAL A 495 0.39 9.75 -18.32
N ILE A 496 0.63 9.73 -17.00
CA ILE A 496 -0.34 9.39 -15.98
C ILE A 496 -0.89 10.69 -15.40
N SER A 497 -2.16 10.99 -15.67
CA SER A 497 -2.79 12.28 -15.37
C SER A 497 -3.61 12.31 -14.09
N PHE A 498 -3.68 11.22 -13.33
CA PHE A 498 -4.42 11.10 -12.06
C PHE A 498 -3.47 10.93 -10.85
N HIS A 499 -4.01 11.03 -9.60
CA HIS A 499 -3.22 11.03 -8.37
C HIS A 499 -3.18 9.69 -7.61
N ASP A 500 -3.56 8.60 -8.23
CA ASP A 500 -3.54 7.28 -7.58
C ASP A 500 -2.13 6.69 -7.66
N THR A 501 -1.34 6.86 -6.60
CA THR A 501 0.06 6.37 -6.52
C THR A 501 0.18 4.86 -6.69
N PRO A 502 -0.64 3.99 -6.06
CA PRO A 502 -0.64 2.55 -6.31
C PRO A 502 -0.89 2.18 -7.76
N ALA A 503 -1.88 2.79 -8.41
CA ALA A 503 -2.16 2.55 -9.83
C ALA A 503 -1.00 3.05 -10.72
N SER A 504 -0.45 4.23 -10.40
CA SER A 504 0.70 4.80 -11.12
C SER A 504 1.92 3.91 -11.06
N LEU A 505 2.27 3.37 -9.88
CA LEU A 505 3.37 2.42 -9.72
C LEU A 505 3.20 1.17 -10.57
N LYS A 506 1.97 0.64 -10.65
CA LYS A 506 1.65 -0.52 -11.46
C LYS A 506 1.79 -0.23 -12.96
N ILE A 507 1.33 0.93 -13.40
CA ILE A 507 1.47 1.38 -14.79
C ILE A 507 2.94 1.55 -15.15
N ILE A 508 3.73 2.22 -14.31
CA ILE A 508 5.17 2.40 -14.52
C ILE A 508 5.86 1.03 -14.65
N HIS A 509 5.56 0.12 -13.72
CA HIS A 509 6.14 -1.23 -13.72
C HIS A 509 5.83 -1.97 -15.03
N HIS A 510 4.59 -1.96 -15.50
CA HIS A 510 4.21 -2.58 -16.76
C HIS A 510 4.86 -1.88 -17.96
N ALA A 511 4.91 -0.55 -17.98
CA ALA A 511 5.56 0.20 -19.05
C ALA A 511 7.05 -0.15 -19.15
N GLN A 512 7.77 -0.20 -18.03
CA GLN A 512 9.17 -0.57 -17.95
C GLN A 512 9.44 -2.03 -18.38
N GLN A 513 8.51 -2.95 -18.09
CA GLN A 513 8.62 -4.34 -18.57
C GLN A 513 8.45 -4.46 -20.07
N ILE A 514 7.58 -3.62 -20.69
CA ILE A 514 7.29 -3.68 -22.12
C ILE A 514 8.34 -2.89 -22.92
N ILE A 515 8.66 -1.67 -22.49
CA ILE A 515 9.65 -0.78 -23.11
C ILE A 515 10.43 -0.03 -22.04
N PRO A 516 11.60 -0.51 -21.64
CA PRO A 516 12.41 0.13 -20.58
C PRO A 516 12.84 1.57 -20.89
N SER A 517 12.92 1.94 -22.18
CA SER A 517 13.34 3.27 -22.64
C SER A 517 12.20 4.28 -22.81
N LEU A 518 10.94 3.88 -22.62
CA LEU A 518 9.81 4.79 -22.79
C LEU A 518 9.76 5.82 -21.67
N PRO A 519 9.77 7.13 -21.97
CA PRO A 519 9.61 8.13 -20.92
C PRO A 519 8.20 8.10 -20.34
N VAL A 520 8.13 7.97 -19.02
CA VAL A 520 6.88 7.96 -18.24
C VAL A 520 6.80 9.22 -17.40
N ILE A 521 5.79 10.05 -17.63
CA ILE A 521 5.51 11.25 -16.86
C ILE A 521 4.35 10.96 -15.92
N VAL A 522 4.51 11.28 -14.64
CA VAL A 522 3.51 10.98 -13.61
C VAL A 522 3.11 12.24 -12.86
N ARG A 523 1.82 12.46 -12.75
CA ARG A 523 1.25 13.51 -11.92
C ARG A 523 1.05 13.00 -10.49
N THR A 524 1.47 13.78 -9.50
CA THR A 524 1.21 13.49 -8.08
C THR A 524 0.58 14.70 -7.39
N ARG A 525 -0.02 14.50 -6.21
CA ARG A 525 -0.62 15.58 -5.44
C ARG A 525 0.45 16.49 -4.83
N ASP A 526 1.45 15.87 -4.19
CA ASP A 526 2.52 16.54 -3.46
C ASP A 526 3.86 15.80 -3.62
N ASP A 527 4.86 16.20 -2.85
CA ASP A 527 6.21 15.63 -2.91
C ASP A 527 6.36 14.30 -2.17
N ALA A 528 5.36 13.86 -1.38
CA ALA A 528 5.49 12.71 -0.50
C ALA A 528 5.78 11.39 -1.24
N ASP A 529 5.20 11.19 -2.41
CA ASP A 529 5.39 9.98 -3.23
C ASP A 529 6.42 10.15 -4.36
N MET A 530 7.07 11.30 -4.46
CA MET A 530 7.94 11.64 -5.59
C MET A 530 9.11 10.67 -5.72
N ASP A 531 9.88 10.46 -4.65
CA ASP A 531 11.04 9.56 -4.65
C ASP A 531 10.64 8.13 -5.01
N ARG A 532 9.48 7.69 -4.52
CA ARG A 532 8.96 6.35 -4.76
C ARG A 532 8.57 6.13 -6.22
N LEU A 533 7.97 7.13 -6.86
CA LEU A 533 7.59 7.09 -8.28
C LEU A 533 8.83 7.17 -9.19
N GLN A 534 9.83 7.98 -8.82
CA GLN A 534 11.12 8.05 -9.55
C GLN A 534 11.90 6.74 -9.45
N GLN A 535 12.02 6.15 -8.26
CA GLN A 535 12.65 4.83 -8.07
C GLN A 535 11.95 3.72 -8.84
N ALA A 536 10.63 3.83 -9.05
CA ALA A 536 9.87 2.90 -9.87
C ALA A 536 10.14 3.04 -11.38
N GLY A 537 10.84 4.10 -11.82
CA GLY A 537 11.22 4.33 -13.21
C GLY A 537 10.40 5.42 -13.92
N ALA A 538 9.70 6.30 -13.19
CA ALA A 538 9.15 7.51 -13.79
C ALA A 538 10.28 8.43 -14.25
N ALA A 539 10.24 8.85 -15.52
CA ALA A 539 11.19 9.80 -16.08
C ALA A 539 10.99 11.20 -15.49
N GLU A 540 9.74 11.55 -15.21
CA GLU A 540 9.40 12.82 -14.57
C GLU A 540 8.19 12.66 -13.64
N VAL A 541 8.24 13.31 -12.48
CA VAL A 541 7.12 13.37 -11.53
C VAL A 541 6.73 14.81 -11.29
N VAL A 542 5.48 15.15 -11.58
CA VAL A 542 4.94 16.51 -11.54
C VAL A 542 3.98 16.66 -10.35
N PRO A 543 4.41 17.32 -9.25
CA PRO A 543 3.55 17.57 -8.09
C PRO A 543 2.65 18.80 -8.33
N ASP A 544 1.35 18.64 -8.18
CA ASP A 544 0.36 19.72 -8.32
C ASP A 544 0.61 20.89 -7.36
N THR A 545 0.94 20.58 -6.11
CA THR A 545 1.18 21.59 -5.06
C THR A 545 2.33 22.50 -5.45
N PHE A 546 3.39 21.95 -6.01
CA PHE A 546 4.55 22.72 -6.44
C PHE A 546 4.23 23.62 -7.64
N GLU A 547 3.61 23.06 -8.69
CA GLU A 547 3.27 23.84 -9.89
C GLU A 547 2.23 24.93 -9.59
N SER A 548 1.23 24.63 -8.75
CA SER A 548 0.27 25.64 -8.29
C SER A 548 0.93 26.75 -7.49
N SER A 549 1.89 26.41 -6.63
CA SER A 549 2.65 27.41 -5.85
C SER A 549 3.51 28.30 -6.73
N LEU A 550 4.15 27.75 -7.77
CA LEU A 550 4.89 28.52 -8.77
C LEU A 550 3.97 29.47 -9.54
N MET A 551 2.79 29.01 -9.92
CA MET A 551 1.81 29.83 -10.62
C MET A 551 1.31 30.99 -9.75
N LEU A 552 0.95 30.70 -8.47
CA LEU A 552 0.57 31.73 -7.51
C LEU A 552 1.71 32.74 -7.28
N GLY A 553 2.94 32.25 -7.13
CA GLY A 553 4.14 33.09 -7.01
C GLY A 553 4.37 33.98 -8.23
N THR A 554 4.14 33.42 -9.43
CA THR A 554 4.22 34.15 -10.69
C THR A 554 3.24 35.32 -10.70
N HIS A 555 1.96 35.08 -10.42
CA HIS A 555 0.93 36.10 -10.39
C HIS A 555 1.22 37.19 -9.30
N ALA A 556 1.64 36.75 -8.10
CA ALA A 556 1.98 37.65 -7.02
C ALA A 556 3.15 38.58 -7.41
N LEU A 557 4.23 38.05 -7.98
CA LEU A 557 5.38 38.86 -8.41
C LEU A 557 5.00 39.86 -9.51
N VAL A 558 4.18 39.44 -10.47
CA VAL A 558 3.69 40.33 -11.54
C VAL A 558 2.83 41.45 -10.96
N LEU A 559 1.90 41.12 -10.03
CA LEU A 559 1.05 42.09 -9.34
C LEU A 559 1.87 43.10 -8.50
N MET A 560 3.01 42.65 -7.95
CA MET A 560 3.93 43.52 -7.21
C MET A 560 4.86 44.36 -8.11
N GLY A 561 4.64 44.32 -9.44
CA GLY A 561 5.37 45.16 -10.39
C GLY A 561 6.72 44.57 -10.85
N VAL A 562 7.01 43.30 -10.55
CA VAL A 562 8.21 42.65 -11.10
C VAL A 562 8.02 42.42 -12.60
N PRO A 563 8.96 42.84 -13.47
CA PRO A 563 8.84 42.67 -14.90
C PRO A 563 8.61 41.20 -15.31
N LEU A 564 7.65 40.95 -16.18
CA LEU A 564 7.22 39.61 -16.58
C LEU A 564 8.40 38.73 -17.08
N LYS A 565 9.30 39.30 -17.89
CA LYS A 565 10.50 38.60 -18.39
C LYS A 565 11.37 38.08 -17.23
N ARG A 566 11.56 38.83 -16.15
CA ARG A 566 12.33 38.42 -14.97
C ARG A 566 11.60 37.31 -14.22
N VAL A 567 10.29 37.38 -14.09
CA VAL A 567 9.46 36.37 -13.45
C VAL A 567 9.52 35.07 -14.23
N VAL A 568 9.31 35.11 -15.53
CA VAL A 568 9.36 33.92 -16.41
C VAL A 568 10.73 33.27 -16.35
N ARG A 569 11.83 34.02 -16.43
CA ARG A 569 13.20 33.50 -16.31
C ARG A 569 13.38 32.77 -14.97
N ARG A 570 12.96 33.41 -13.86
CA ARG A 570 13.10 32.81 -12.52
C ARG A 570 12.29 31.54 -12.36
N ILE A 571 11.08 31.50 -12.90
CA ILE A 571 10.24 30.28 -12.91
C ILE A 571 10.89 29.17 -13.75
N ARG A 572 11.41 29.48 -14.94
CA ARG A 572 12.15 28.55 -15.78
C ARG A 572 13.37 27.99 -15.03
N ASP A 573 14.18 28.81 -14.37
CA ASP A 573 15.32 28.39 -13.59
C ASP A 573 14.93 27.45 -12.42
N ILE A 574 13.82 27.74 -11.75
CA ILE A 574 13.30 26.88 -10.66
C ILE A 574 12.85 25.54 -11.22
N ARG A 575 12.12 25.52 -12.34
CA ARG A 575 11.69 24.27 -13.01
C ARG A 575 12.88 23.46 -13.51
N ASN A 576 13.85 24.09 -14.17
CA ASN A 576 15.05 23.44 -14.69
C ASN A 576 15.90 22.82 -13.58
N LYS A 577 15.90 23.39 -12.37
CA LYS A 577 16.60 22.79 -11.22
C LYS A 577 15.89 21.56 -10.69
N ARG A 578 14.58 21.49 -10.87
CA ARG A 578 13.75 20.41 -10.32
C ARG A 578 13.51 19.27 -11.29
N TYR A 579 13.22 19.56 -12.56
CA TYR A 579 12.83 18.58 -13.56
C TYR A 579 14.00 18.18 -14.45
N GLU A 580 14.37 16.89 -14.40
CA GLU A 580 15.54 16.38 -15.17
C GLU A 580 15.26 16.35 -16.68
N LEU A 581 14.04 16.01 -17.10
CA LEU A 581 13.64 16.03 -18.50
C LEU A 581 13.76 17.42 -19.10
N LEU A 582 13.42 18.48 -18.35
CA LEU A 582 13.57 19.85 -18.82
C LEU A 582 15.03 20.26 -18.95
N ARG A 583 15.96 19.61 -18.23
CA ARG A 583 17.40 19.85 -18.39
C ARG A 583 18.00 19.21 -19.64
N GLY A 584 17.51 18.04 -20.05
CA GLY A 584 18.10 17.26 -21.13
C GLY A 584 17.53 17.50 -22.52
N PHE A 585 16.21 17.81 -22.62
CA PHE A 585 15.52 17.92 -23.90
C PHE A 585 15.36 19.37 -24.42
N PHE A 586 15.49 20.37 -23.57
CA PHE A 586 15.35 21.79 -23.97
C PHE A 586 16.70 22.53 -24.12
N HIS A 587 17.81 21.87 -23.93
CA HIS A 587 19.14 22.34 -24.34
C HIS A 587 19.53 21.58 -25.62
N GLY A 588 18.93 21.95 -26.74
CA GLY A 588 19.57 21.70 -28.02
C GLY A 588 20.89 22.46 -28.04
N GLU A 589 21.96 21.87 -28.57
CA GLU A 589 23.26 22.53 -28.76
C GLU A 589 23.20 23.89 -29.53
N GLY A 590 21.99 24.28 -30.00
CA GLY A 590 21.70 25.55 -30.63
C GLY A 590 21.14 26.65 -29.70
N ASP A 591 20.58 26.32 -28.54
CA ASP A 591 19.89 27.33 -27.70
C ASP A 591 20.85 28.09 -26.75
N GLU A 592 21.95 27.48 -26.31
CA GLU A 592 22.98 28.23 -25.60
C GLU A 592 23.73 29.24 -26.50
N ALA A 593 23.85 28.94 -27.80
CA ALA A 593 24.39 29.86 -28.79
C ALA A 593 23.43 31.01 -29.09
N ASN A 594 22.11 30.75 -29.13
CA ASN A 594 21.08 31.78 -29.38
C ASN A 594 20.84 32.67 -28.13
N ASP A 595 20.86 32.13 -26.92
CA ASP A 595 20.72 32.94 -25.67
C ASP A 595 21.96 33.86 -25.46
N LEU A 596 23.15 33.47 -25.90
CA LEU A 596 24.34 34.31 -25.88
C LEU A 596 24.36 35.36 -27.00
N ASP A 597 23.79 35.05 -28.18
CA ASP A 597 23.66 35.98 -29.31
C ASP A 597 22.50 36.97 -29.09
N GLU A 598 21.38 36.56 -28.48
CA GLU A 598 20.28 37.47 -28.09
C GLU A 598 20.68 38.43 -26.96
N ALA A 599 21.57 38.02 -26.05
CA ALA A 599 22.08 38.90 -24.98
C ALA A 599 22.93 40.06 -25.52
N GLY A 600 23.44 39.94 -26.73
CA GLY A 600 24.24 40.99 -27.43
C GLY A 600 23.50 41.86 -28.43
N GLN A 601 22.35 41.44 -28.94
CA GLN A 601 21.62 42.12 -30.01
C GLN A 601 20.60 43.14 -29.43
N ALA A 602 20.52 44.28 -30.11
CA ALA A 602 19.51 45.31 -29.79
C ALA A 602 18.12 44.81 -30.30
N HIS A 603 17.14 44.79 -29.42
CA HIS A 603 15.76 44.40 -29.74
C HIS A 603 14.76 45.51 -29.37
N LEU A 604 13.60 45.47 -30.04
CA LEU A 604 12.51 46.39 -29.74
C LEU A 604 11.78 45.95 -28.48
N HIS A 605 11.59 46.90 -27.57
CA HIS A 605 10.82 46.70 -26.34
C HIS A 605 9.80 47.83 -26.16
N SER A 606 8.59 47.52 -25.70
CA SER A 606 7.53 48.46 -25.46
C SER A 606 7.27 48.66 -23.97
N VAL A 607 7.32 49.88 -23.48
CA VAL A 607 7.04 50.21 -22.09
C VAL A 607 5.76 51.04 -22.06
N THR A 608 4.76 50.58 -21.32
CA THR A 608 3.48 51.28 -21.13
C THR A 608 3.56 52.14 -19.89
N LEU A 609 3.25 53.43 -20.02
CA LEU A 609 3.18 54.36 -18.90
C LEU A 609 1.89 54.15 -18.09
N SER A 610 2.04 53.78 -16.82
CA SER A 610 0.93 53.74 -15.88
C SER A 610 0.65 55.12 -15.27
N VAL A 611 -0.50 55.30 -14.64
CA VAL A 611 -0.83 56.54 -13.87
C VAL A 611 0.19 56.83 -12.76
N ALA A 612 0.87 55.81 -12.25
CA ALA A 612 1.89 55.92 -11.21
C ALA A 612 3.31 56.16 -11.76
N SER A 613 3.50 56.16 -13.09
CA SER A 613 4.79 56.38 -13.73
C SER A 613 5.19 57.84 -13.60
N ARG A 614 6.37 58.12 -13.03
CA ARG A 614 6.89 59.50 -12.89
C ARG A 614 7.27 60.17 -14.20
N ALA A 615 7.44 59.39 -15.25
CA ALA A 615 7.65 59.93 -16.61
C ALA A 615 6.40 60.57 -17.20
N THR A 616 5.23 60.43 -16.59
CA THR A 616 4.00 61.08 -17.03
C THR A 616 4.12 62.58 -16.82
N GLY A 617 3.96 63.36 -17.88
CA GLY A 617 4.11 64.83 -17.88
C GLY A 617 5.51 65.32 -18.21
N LEU A 618 6.51 64.43 -18.32
CA LEU A 618 7.86 64.78 -18.77
C LEU A 618 7.96 64.65 -20.30
N THR A 619 8.89 65.40 -20.87
CA THR A 619 9.23 65.27 -22.30
C THR A 619 10.22 64.10 -22.52
N LEU A 620 10.23 63.53 -23.71
CA LEU A 620 11.22 62.51 -24.10
C LEU A 620 12.67 62.97 -23.90
N GLY A 621 12.93 64.26 -24.14
CA GLY A 621 14.24 64.89 -23.93
C GLY A 621 14.67 64.91 -22.47
N GLU A 622 13.73 65.17 -21.53
CA GLU A 622 14.00 65.23 -20.07
C GLU A 622 14.29 63.86 -19.53
N LEU A 623 13.72 62.80 -20.12
CA LEU A 623 13.99 61.40 -19.72
C LEU A 623 15.38 60.92 -20.13
N ALA A 624 16.03 61.62 -21.09
CA ALA A 624 17.37 61.31 -21.57
C ALA A 624 17.66 59.82 -21.82
N LEU A 625 16.72 59.12 -22.41
CA LEU A 625 16.81 57.67 -22.64
C LEU A 625 17.97 57.26 -23.55
N GLU A 626 18.38 58.16 -24.46
CA GLU A 626 19.54 57.96 -25.35
C GLU A 626 20.86 57.84 -24.55
N ALA A 627 20.95 58.49 -23.41
CA ALA A 627 22.13 58.40 -22.50
C ALA A 627 22.28 56.99 -21.90
N LEU A 628 21.21 56.18 -21.88
CA LEU A 628 21.21 54.79 -21.45
C LEU A 628 21.54 53.81 -22.61
N GLY A 629 21.85 54.33 -23.79
CA GLY A 629 22.22 53.52 -24.96
C GLY A 629 21.01 52.92 -25.68
N VAL A 630 19.79 53.39 -25.41
CA VAL A 630 18.57 52.97 -26.11
C VAL A 630 18.11 54.04 -27.08
N GLN A 631 17.59 53.65 -28.25
CA GLN A 631 16.95 54.51 -29.22
C GLN A 631 15.43 54.44 -29.04
N VAL A 632 14.75 55.58 -28.93
CA VAL A 632 13.28 55.60 -28.96
C VAL A 632 12.80 55.58 -30.38
N VAL A 633 12.19 54.45 -30.77
CA VAL A 633 11.77 54.19 -32.18
C VAL A 633 10.38 54.77 -32.46
N ALA A 634 9.48 54.65 -31.49
CA ALA A 634 8.12 55.14 -31.61
C ALA A 634 7.48 55.43 -30.24
N VAL A 635 6.51 56.30 -30.19
CA VAL A 635 5.56 56.48 -29.09
C VAL A 635 4.16 56.28 -29.63
N ARG A 636 3.36 55.45 -28.96
CA ARG A 636 1.94 55.28 -29.27
C ARG A 636 1.11 56.04 -28.23
N HIS A 637 0.40 57.05 -28.71
CA HIS A 637 -0.53 57.84 -27.89
C HIS A 637 -1.97 57.48 -28.29
N GLY A 638 -2.65 56.70 -27.42
CA GLY A 638 -3.96 56.15 -27.77
C GLY A 638 -3.96 55.27 -29.01
N ARG A 639 -4.54 55.71 -30.10
CA ARG A 639 -4.55 55.03 -31.41
C ARG A 639 -3.46 55.47 -32.39
N ASP A 640 -2.82 56.61 -32.09
CA ASP A 640 -1.85 57.20 -33.01
C ASP A 640 -0.42 56.74 -32.67
N ARG A 641 0.34 56.35 -33.68
CA ARG A 641 1.75 55.99 -33.58
C ARG A 641 2.62 57.10 -34.21
N ILE A 642 3.47 57.66 -33.40
CA ILE A 642 4.42 58.71 -33.80
C ILE A 642 5.81 58.09 -33.87
N ALA A 643 6.41 58.04 -35.09
CA ALA A 643 7.72 57.43 -35.33
C ALA A 643 8.47 58.19 -36.42
N PRO A 644 9.66 58.78 -36.17
CA PRO A 644 10.29 58.94 -34.88
C PRO A 644 9.59 60.03 -34.02
N PRO A 645 9.50 59.88 -32.71
CA PRO A 645 8.88 60.88 -31.83
C PRO A 645 9.83 62.08 -31.62
N PRO A 646 9.34 63.31 -31.62
CA PRO A 646 10.17 64.47 -31.31
C PRO A 646 10.54 64.49 -29.83
N LEU A 647 11.76 64.93 -29.51
CA LEU A 647 12.25 65.00 -28.10
C LEU A 647 11.40 65.92 -27.20
N THR A 648 10.68 66.88 -27.81
CA THR A 648 9.75 67.75 -27.14
C THR A 648 8.39 67.13 -26.82
N MET A 649 8.17 65.88 -27.23
CA MET A 649 6.91 65.19 -26.99
C MET A 649 6.72 64.92 -25.52
N CYS A 650 5.61 65.42 -24.93
CA CYS A 650 5.19 65.18 -23.57
C CYS A 650 4.50 63.81 -23.47
N LEU A 651 4.90 63.00 -22.52
CA LEU A 651 4.35 61.66 -22.31
C LEU A 651 3.12 61.72 -21.40
N ALA A 652 2.06 61.01 -21.78
CA ALA A 652 0.84 60.90 -21.00
C ALA A 652 0.64 59.46 -20.45
N SER A 653 -0.16 59.38 -19.39
CA SER A 653 -0.57 58.06 -18.86
C SER A 653 -1.31 57.22 -19.94
N GLY A 654 -0.93 56.01 -20.14
CA GLY A 654 -1.45 55.12 -21.17
C GLY A 654 -0.62 55.12 -22.47
N ASP A 655 0.40 55.97 -22.59
CA ASP A 655 1.31 55.96 -23.72
C ASP A 655 2.21 54.72 -23.69
N VAL A 656 2.56 54.23 -24.88
CA VAL A 656 3.49 53.12 -25.05
C VAL A 656 4.74 53.63 -25.76
N VAL A 657 5.86 53.66 -25.03
CA VAL A 657 7.17 54.03 -25.59
C VAL A 657 7.87 52.79 -26.09
N VAL A 658 8.24 52.76 -27.36
CA VAL A 658 8.96 51.68 -28.01
C VAL A 658 10.43 52.05 -28.10
N VAL A 659 11.28 51.30 -27.40
CA VAL A 659 12.74 51.49 -27.37
C VAL A 659 13.47 50.35 -28.06
N LEU A 660 14.57 50.66 -28.71
CA LEU A 660 15.50 49.70 -29.30
C LEU A 660 16.81 49.73 -28.50
N GLY A 661 17.27 48.60 -27.99
CA GLY A 661 18.54 48.55 -27.24
C GLY A 661 18.85 47.11 -26.79
N LYS A 662 20.04 46.92 -26.26
CA LYS A 662 20.43 45.64 -25.63
C LYS A 662 19.60 45.39 -24.37
N PRO A 663 19.43 44.10 -23.94
CA PRO A 663 18.58 43.77 -22.78
C PRO A 663 18.85 44.58 -21.51
N GLU A 664 20.12 44.81 -21.19
CA GLU A 664 20.52 45.57 -20.01
C GLU A 664 20.16 47.06 -20.15
N GLN A 665 20.33 47.64 -21.34
CA GLN A 665 20.02 49.03 -21.66
C GLN A 665 18.50 49.27 -21.66
N VAL A 666 17.76 48.31 -22.20
CA VAL A 666 16.28 48.34 -22.21
C VAL A 666 15.73 48.22 -20.80
N ALA A 667 16.28 47.36 -19.94
CA ALA A 667 15.87 47.27 -18.55
C ALA A 667 16.15 48.57 -17.76
N ALA A 668 17.30 49.23 -18.01
CA ALA A 668 17.63 50.52 -17.43
C ALA A 668 16.66 51.63 -17.91
N ALA A 669 16.31 51.62 -19.20
CA ALA A 669 15.36 52.56 -19.79
C ALA A 669 13.95 52.35 -19.23
N GLU A 670 13.50 51.12 -19.03
CA GLU A 670 12.21 50.77 -18.43
C GLU A 670 12.12 51.30 -16.98
N ILE A 671 13.17 51.06 -16.18
CA ILE A 671 13.26 51.62 -14.82
C ILE A 671 13.17 53.14 -14.87
N ARG A 672 13.90 53.81 -15.78
CA ARG A 672 13.91 55.26 -15.94
C ARG A 672 12.52 55.79 -16.32
N ILE A 673 11.80 55.15 -17.22
CA ILE A 673 10.44 55.53 -17.62
C ILE A 673 9.44 55.35 -16.46
N GLN A 674 9.64 54.37 -15.59
CA GLN A 674 8.73 54.14 -14.47
C GLN A 674 9.04 55.02 -13.25
N THR A 675 10.31 55.32 -12.99
CA THR A 675 10.74 56.04 -11.77
C THR A 675 11.05 57.53 -12.00
N GLY A 676 11.20 58.02 -13.24
CA GLY A 676 11.50 59.40 -13.65
C GLY A 676 12.99 59.68 -13.74
#